data_52cb9fd0f16ec17900f3c4c8bd59c7f1
#
_entry.id   52cb9fd0f16ec17900f3c4c8bd59c7f1
#
_cell.length_a   1.000
_cell.length_b   1.000
_cell.length_c   1.000
_cell.angle_alpha   90.00
_cell.angle_beta   90.00
_cell.angle_gamma   90.00
#
_symmetry.space_group_name_H-M   'P 1'
#
loop_
_entity.id
_entity.type
_entity.pdbx_description
1 polymer ?
#
loop_
_entity_poly.entity_id
_entity_poly.type
_entity_poly.pdbx_seq_one_letter_code
_entity_poly.pdbx_strand_id
1 'polypeptide(L)'
;MLLERQTQLEHLDGLLAEATRGHGHVAALSGEAGAGKSALVEAFIAEAGERARILRSACEDLSIPDPLGPLYDLAREAQWPLPQAIDARQGQRLPLFSDALAVFESKGRPTLLVIEDLHWADDATLDFIRFLGRRIANTHILLLLTARTDRSEGQMRVRRALGEIPAGSITRIEVPLLSEAAVRSLAANAGRDGEAIYRATAGNAFFVTELLCADNETMPPVSVRDAVLARAERLSTGARSMLDAVSVFPRRADAWALQGLCGVASAGQLAECVSNGLLDDLGDAYAFRHEIARRAIEMTLTTSHRRQFNQRALSALLERGDIATARLVHHAVEASNFEVVRELAPLAAREASRVGAHRDAAGYYEVALRQADGLPAEERAALYEQYAFECHLIGRIDDAIAAQEHARKLQRDLGKLLKEGNSLRCLSRFAYLLGDRKSADLLGAQAVALLETAPAGPELAMAYSNLSQLAMLSERLDVALSLGDKAIKLAGLLDRPDIFCHALNNVGSAEQWLDLASGRQRLAQSLEIAIEQNFQEHAARAFTNSACVEMNQLGYGEARSLLERGINYCVENDLVTWRDYMRGVLAQLRLRQGQWDLAEAEALDLLANDQATALVRYPAVVALARLRVRRGDPGTGPLFEEMMRFLERGGELQRLAPYALLMAERAWLGQADTDEALDLIDAAESLSPTRAIFAELACWRQMLAPDCDPGDTTGMAEPYRMLLGGDWQGAADVWAGMGASFERGLALMQGDEPAQRSALEIFERLGAGAVAHKVREIMRRNGVNNIARGPRQTTRANSAGLTQRQMEVLQLIERGLSNKRIAEHLAISPKTVDHHVSAVLGKLDAISRGEATAAARDSGLI
;
A
#
# COMPACT_ATOMS: atom_id res chain seq x y z
N MET A 1 28.64 12.16 27.11
CA MET A 1 27.64 13.17 27.54
C MET A 1 26.84 13.58 26.30
N LEU A 2 25.53 13.36 26.31
CA LEU A 2 24.65 13.78 25.21
C LEU A 2 24.38 15.29 25.35
N LEU A 3 24.71 16.07 24.32
CA LEU A 3 24.44 17.51 24.28
C LEU A 3 23.14 17.75 23.46
N GLU A 4 22.34 18.71 23.94
CA GLU A 4 21.13 19.17 23.27
C GLU A 4 20.08 18.04 23.00
N ARG A 5 20.00 17.03 23.88
CA ARG A 5 19.05 15.90 23.79
C ARG A 5 18.13 15.78 25.01
N GLN A 6 18.22 16.72 25.95
CA GLN A 6 17.46 16.66 27.19
C GLN A 6 15.95 16.69 26.93
N THR A 7 15.48 17.54 26.01
CA THR A 7 14.06 17.64 25.65
C THR A 7 13.51 16.34 25.07
N GLN A 8 14.32 15.65 24.24
CA GLN A 8 13.91 14.37 23.66
C GLN A 8 13.86 13.29 24.75
N LEU A 9 14.83 13.24 25.67
CA LEU A 9 14.84 12.30 26.79
C LEU A 9 13.66 12.52 27.72
N GLU A 10 13.36 13.78 28.12
CA GLU A 10 12.20 14.12 28.92
C GLU A 10 10.88 13.72 28.25
N HIS A 11 10.78 13.87 26.93
CA HIS A 11 9.62 13.46 26.16
C HIS A 11 9.44 11.93 26.18
N LEU A 12 10.52 11.18 25.94
CA LEU A 12 10.52 9.71 26.00
C LEU A 12 10.20 9.19 27.41
N ASP A 13 10.73 9.84 28.46
CA ASP A 13 10.42 9.48 29.85
C ASP A 13 8.94 9.72 30.19
N GLY A 14 8.37 10.82 29.69
CA GLY A 14 6.95 11.08 29.79
C GLY A 14 6.09 9.99 29.17
N LEU A 15 6.44 9.53 27.95
CA LEU A 15 5.73 8.45 27.25
C LEU A 15 5.90 7.10 27.98
N LEU A 16 7.07 6.83 28.58
CA LEU A 16 7.28 5.64 29.40
C LEU A 16 6.43 5.66 30.68
N ALA A 17 6.27 6.82 31.29
CA ALA A 17 5.40 7.02 32.43
C ALA A 17 3.92 6.83 32.07
N GLU A 18 3.50 7.18 30.87
CA GLU A 18 2.15 6.89 30.35
C GLU A 18 1.94 5.38 30.13
N ALA A 19 2.92 4.72 29.51
CA ALA A 19 2.90 3.26 29.32
C ALA A 19 2.82 2.52 30.67
N THR A 20 3.49 3.02 31.73
CA THR A 20 3.38 2.48 33.08
C THR A 20 1.96 2.54 33.62
N ARG A 21 1.16 3.50 33.20
CA ARG A 21 -0.26 3.69 33.59
C ARG A 21 -1.24 2.90 32.68
N GLY A 22 -0.74 2.12 31.72
CA GLY A 22 -1.53 1.35 30.76
C GLY A 22 -1.93 2.17 29.53
N HIS A 23 -1.28 3.28 29.27
CA HIS A 23 -1.43 4.10 28.05
C HIS A 23 -0.20 3.93 27.17
N GLY A 24 -0.15 2.84 26.42
CA GLY A 24 0.96 2.53 25.53
C GLY A 24 1.05 3.51 24.35
N HIS A 25 2.25 3.69 23.83
CA HIS A 25 2.52 4.71 22.82
C HIS A 25 3.63 4.29 21.84
N VAL A 26 3.62 4.86 20.64
CA VAL A 26 4.70 4.74 19.65
C VAL A 26 5.51 6.04 19.64
N ALA A 27 6.82 5.95 19.88
CA ALA A 27 7.75 7.06 19.74
C ALA A 27 8.62 6.82 18.49
N ALA A 28 8.48 7.65 17.46
CA ALA A 28 9.26 7.55 16.23
C ALA A 28 10.33 8.64 16.16
N LEU A 29 11.60 8.23 16.40
CA LEU A 29 12.76 9.10 16.27
C LEU A 29 13.18 9.23 14.80
N SER A 30 13.20 10.44 14.28
CA SER A 30 13.63 10.75 12.92
C SER A 30 14.79 11.74 12.90
N GLY A 31 15.67 11.63 11.91
CA GLY A 31 16.81 12.53 11.75
C GLY A 31 17.79 12.01 10.70
N GLU A 32 18.72 12.86 10.29
CA GLU A 32 19.75 12.49 9.32
C GLU A 32 20.63 11.32 9.78
N ALA A 33 21.30 10.67 8.82
CA ALA A 33 22.32 9.68 9.14
C ALA A 33 23.44 10.33 9.97
N GLY A 34 23.81 9.73 11.12
CA GLY A 34 24.81 10.31 12.01
C GLY A 34 24.33 11.44 12.96
N ALA A 35 23.04 11.80 12.97
CA ALA A 35 22.49 12.82 13.88
C ALA A 35 22.51 12.42 15.38
N GLY A 36 22.81 11.14 15.69
CA GLY A 36 22.91 10.65 17.08
C GLY A 36 21.64 9.95 17.58
N LYS A 37 20.80 9.40 16.69
CA LYS A 37 19.57 8.66 17.08
C LYS A 37 19.86 7.46 17.98
N SER A 38 20.79 6.58 17.58
CA SER A 38 21.16 5.41 18.39
C SER A 38 21.78 5.79 19.72
N ALA A 39 22.59 6.87 19.78
CA ALA A 39 23.12 7.39 21.03
C ALA A 39 22.02 7.89 21.98
N LEU A 40 20.96 8.49 21.43
CA LEU A 40 19.79 8.90 22.22
C LEU A 40 19.02 7.67 22.73
N VAL A 41 18.85 6.63 21.91
CA VAL A 41 18.22 5.35 22.29
C VAL A 41 19.00 4.69 23.43
N GLU A 42 20.33 4.57 23.31
CA GLU A 42 21.19 4.00 24.35
C GLU A 42 21.09 4.76 25.68
N ALA A 43 21.13 6.10 25.62
CA ALA A 43 20.98 6.91 26.82
C ALA A 43 19.62 6.71 27.49
N PHE A 44 18.55 6.67 26.68
CA PHE A 44 17.21 6.43 27.19
C PHE A 44 17.06 5.02 27.80
N ILE A 45 17.62 4.00 27.15
CA ILE A 45 17.66 2.62 27.68
C ILE A 45 18.37 2.58 29.04
N ALA A 46 19.54 3.26 29.16
CA ALA A 46 20.29 3.35 30.41
C ALA A 46 19.49 4.08 31.51
N GLU A 47 18.77 5.14 31.16
CA GLU A 47 17.92 5.90 32.10
C GLU A 47 16.66 5.12 32.51
N ALA A 48 16.02 4.42 31.55
CA ALA A 48 14.87 3.54 31.83
C ALA A 48 15.25 2.42 32.80
N GLY A 49 16.45 1.83 32.63
CA GLY A 49 17.04 0.88 33.57
C GLY A 49 16.07 -0.21 34.03
N GLU A 50 16.00 -0.43 35.35
CA GLU A 50 15.10 -1.42 35.96
C GLU A 50 13.60 -1.01 35.95
N ARG A 51 13.26 0.23 35.53
CA ARG A 51 11.88 0.72 35.48
C ARG A 51 11.05 0.05 34.38
N ALA A 52 11.71 -0.46 33.33
CA ALA A 52 11.05 -1.11 32.20
C ALA A 52 11.68 -2.48 31.90
N ARG A 53 10.88 -3.39 31.30
CA ARG A 53 11.42 -4.56 30.61
C ARG A 53 11.87 -4.10 29.21
N ILE A 54 13.15 -4.26 28.89
CA ILE A 54 13.71 -3.80 27.62
C ILE A 54 13.79 -5.00 26.67
N LEU A 55 13.21 -4.86 25.49
CA LEU A 55 13.35 -5.79 24.36
C LEU A 55 13.84 -4.98 23.16
N ARG A 56 14.95 -5.41 22.55
CA ARG A 56 15.62 -4.61 21.53
C ARG A 56 15.89 -5.41 20.26
N SER A 57 15.65 -4.77 19.13
CA SER A 57 15.99 -5.28 17.81
C SER A 57 16.38 -4.14 16.87
N ALA A 58 16.88 -4.48 15.67
CA ALA A 58 17.09 -3.53 14.58
C ALA A 58 16.94 -4.24 13.23
N CYS A 59 16.56 -3.49 12.21
CA CYS A 59 16.59 -3.95 10.83
C CYS A 59 18.05 -3.99 10.33
N GLU A 60 18.36 -4.95 9.46
CA GLU A 60 19.71 -5.17 8.91
C GLU A 60 19.79 -4.72 7.43
N ASP A 61 20.97 -4.19 7.05
CA ASP A 61 21.30 -3.79 5.66
C ASP A 61 21.65 -5.03 4.82
N LEU A 62 20.71 -5.93 4.63
CA LEU A 62 20.87 -7.13 3.81
C LEU A 62 20.56 -6.84 2.33
N SER A 63 21.10 -7.64 1.43
CA SER A 63 20.80 -7.57 -0.02
C SER A 63 19.31 -7.73 -0.31
N ILE A 64 18.62 -8.57 0.46
CA ILE A 64 17.17 -8.70 0.56
C ILE A 64 16.88 -8.74 2.07
N PRO A 65 15.95 -7.90 2.58
CA PRO A 65 15.60 -7.88 4.00
C PRO A 65 15.17 -9.26 4.52
N ASP A 66 15.45 -9.53 5.81
CA ASP A 66 15.00 -10.76 6.47
C ASP A 66 13.54 -10.59 6.94
N PRO A 67 12.58 -11.34 6.38
CA PRO A 67 11.17 -11.20 6.71
C PRO A 67 10.90 -11.42 8.19
N LEU A 68 10.33 -10.42 8.88
CA LEU A 68 10.14 -10.41 10.34
C LEU A 68 11.43 -10.54 11.15
N GLY A 69 12.61 -10.27 10.59
CA GLY A 69 13.89 -10.38 11.29
C GLY A 69 13.88 -9.70 12.66
N PRO A 70 13.44 -8.45 12.81
CA PRO A 70 13.28 -7.81 14.11
C PRO A 70 12.37 -8.55 15.08
N LEU A 71 11.28 -9.19 14.61
CA LEU A 71 10.39 -9.97 15.46
C LEU A 71 11.07 -11.24 15.98
N TYR A 72 11.92 -11.89 15.19
CA TYR A 72 12.74 -13.02 15.64
C TYR A 72 13.70 -12.62 16.77
N ASP A 73 14.36 -11.47 16.67
CA ASP A 73 15.23 -10.96 17.71
C ASP A 73 14.46 -10.69 19.01
N LEU A 74 13.35 -9.94 18.91
CA LEU A 74 12.48 -9.63 20.05
C LEU A 74 11.90 -10.90 20.71
N ALA A 75 11.52 -11.89 19.90
CA ALA A 75 11.01 -13.17 20.39
C ALA A 75 12.08 -13.94 21.16
N ARG A 76 13.33 -13.95 20.68
CA ARG A 76 14.46 -14.58 21.38
C ARG A 76 14.72 -13.93 22.73
N GLU A 77 14.74 -12.59 22.80
CA GLU A 77 14.89 -11.85 24.06
C GLU A 77 13.72 -12.10 25.02
N ALA A 78 12.51 -12.22 24.47
CA ALA A 78 11.30 -12.53 25.23
C ALA A 78 11.17 -14.02 25.60
N GLN A 79 12.10 -14.89 25.15
CA GLN A 79 12.03 -16.34 25.28
C GLN A 79 10.74 -16.95 24.68
N TRP A 80 10.26 -16.37 23.60
CA TRP A 80 9.08 -16.82 22.88
C TRP A 80 9.47 -17.70 21.68
N PRO A 81 8.95 -18.93 21.56
CA PRO A 81 9.31 -19.84 20.46
C PRO A 81 8.59 -19.46 19.15
N LEU A 82 9.02 -18.36 18.52
CA LEU A 82 8.40 -17.80 17.32
C LEU A 82 8.29 -18.78 16.15
N PRO A 83 9.31 -19.63 15.80
CA PRO A 83 9.17 -20.58 14.71
C PRO A 83 7.98 -21.53 14.92
N GLN A 84 7.80 -22.06 16.13
CA GLN A 84 6.68 -22.94 16.48
C GLN A 84 5.33 -22.18 16.44
N ALA A 85 5.33 -20.89 16.82
CA ALA A 85 4.13 -20.06 16.72
C ALA A 85 3.74 -19.80 15.25
N ILE A 86 4.71 -19.55 14.36
CA ILE A 86 4.49 -19.43 12.91
C ILE A 86 3.88 -20.73 12.36
N ASP A 87 4.41 -21.89 12.74
CA ASP A 87 3.90 -23.19 12.33
C ASP A 87 2.47 -23.44 12.83
N ALA A 88 2.23 -23.18 14.12
CA ALA A 88 0.91 -23.35 14.73
C ALA A 88 -0.15 -22.42 14.11
N ARG A 89 0.24 -21.26 13.64
CA ARG A 89 -0.64 -20.29 12.97
C ARG A 89 -0.64 -20.42 11.44
N GLN A 90 0.02 -21.41 10.88
CA GLN A 90 0.12 -21.65 9.43
C GLN A 90 0.55 -20.39 8.64
N GLY A 91 1.43 -19.57 9.22
CA GLY A 91 1.89 -18.31 8.64
C GLY A 91 0.87 -17.16 8.66
N GLN A 92 -0.28 -17.31 9.34
CA GLN A 92 -1.26 -16.22 9.48
C GLN A 92 -0.69 -15.09 10.35
N ARG A 93 -0.47 -13.92 9.77
CA ARG A 93 0.17 -12.78 10.44
C ARG A 93 -0.65 -12.22 11.61
N LEU A 94 -1.96 -12.03 11.46
CA LEU A 94 -2.79 -11.42 12.51
C LEU A 94 -2.79 -12.19 13.83
N PRO A 95 -3.08 -13.52 13.84
CA PRO A 95 -2.96 -14.30 15.06
C PRO A 95 -1.54 -14.28 15.62
N LEU A 96 -0.51 -14.37 14.76
CA LEU A 96 0.89 -14.29 15.14
C LEU A 96 1.23 -12.97 15.82
N PHE A 97 0.82 -11.84 15.24
CA PHE A 97 1.03 -10.51 15.81
C PHE A 97 0.24 -10.30 17.12
N SER A 98 -0.94 -10.90 17.24
CA SER A 98 -1.70 -10.91 18.50
C SER A 98 -0.98 -11.68 19.60
N ASP A 99 -0.41 -12.85 19.26
CA ASP A 99 0.41 -13.63 20.19
C ASP A 99 1.66 -12.84 20.61
N ALA A 100 2.33 -12.16 19.65
CA ALA A 100 3.47 -11.30 19.93
C ALA A 100 3.11 -10.17 20.90
N LEU A 101 2.00 -9.48 20.66
CA LEU A 101 1.51 -8.41 21.55
C LEU A 101 1.30 -8.95 22.98
N ALA A 102 0.64 -10.11 23.11
CA ALA A 102 0.40 -10.74 24.41
C ALA A 102 1.69 -11.14 25.15
N VAL A 103 2.72 -11.59 24.41
CA VAL A 103 4.04 -11.95 24.96
C VAL A 103 4.85 -10.73 25.38
N PHE A 104 4.74 -9.64 24.60
CA PHE A 104 5.50 -8.42 24.87
C PHE A 104 4.84 -7.58 25.98
N GLU A 105 3.54 -7.71 26.17
CA GLU A 105 2.83 -7.05 27.27
C GLU A 105 3.22 -7.67 28.62
N SER A 106 3.71 -6.85 29.54
CA SER A 106 4.11 -7.29 30.88
C SER A 106 3.20 -6.72 31.95
N LYS A 107 2.63 -7.59 32.78
CA LYS A 107 1.86 -7.18 33.96
C LYS A 107 2.83 -6.84 35.10
N GLY A 108 2.95 -5.56 35.42
CA GLY A 108 3.71 -5.09 36.58
C GLY A 108 4.74 -3.98 36.32
N ARG A 109 5.41 -3.99 35.17
CA ARG A 109 6.26 -2.90 34.70
C ARG A 109 6.13 -2.76 33.18
N PRO A 110 6.27 -1.53 32.63
CA PRO A 110 6.10 -1.32 31.20
C PRO A 110 7.19 -2.05 30.40
N THR A 111 6.86 -2.41 29.17
CA THR A 111 7.84 -2.93 28.19
C THR A 111 8.30 -1.78 27.29
N LEU A 112 9.59 -1.52 27.26
CA LEU A 112 10.24 -0.69 26.24
C LEU A 112 10.64 -1.60 25.07
N LEU A 113 9.90 -1.52 23.99
CA LEU A 113 10.14 -2.27 22.77
C LEU A 113 10.88 -1.37 21.77
N VAL A 114 12.10 -1.73 21.40
CA VAL A 114 12.95 -0.90 20.54
C VAL A 114 13.20 -1.60 19.22
N ILE A 115 12.89 -0.93 18.09
CA ILE A 115 13.25 -1.38 16.75
C ILE A 115 13.99 -0.25 16.04
N GLU A 116 15.27 -0.48 15.77
CA GLU A 116 16.12 0.53 15.13
C GLU A 116 16.19 0.33 13.61
N ASP A 117 16.55 1.41 12.91
CA ASP A 117 16.89 1.45 11.47
C ASP A 117 15.78 0.95 10.53
N LEU A 118 14.55 1.39 10.77
CA LEU A 118 13.37 1.00 9.98
C LEU A 118 13.50 1.19 8.47
N HIS A 119 14.43 2.02 8.01
CA HIS A 119 14.64 2.23 6.57
C HIS A 119 15.16 0.97 5.84
N TRP A 120 15.58 -0.06 6.58
CA TRP A 120 15.91 -1.40 6.08
C TRP A 120 14.84 -2.46 6.39
N ALA A 121 13.73 -2.06 6.98
CA ALA A 121 12.66 -2.99 7.31
C ALA A 121 12.04 -3.64 6.06
N ASP A 122 11.75 -4.92 6.18
CA ASP A 122 10.86 -5.66 5.27
C ASP A 122 9.41 -5.21 5.46
N ASP A 123 8.55 -5.52 4.48
CA ASP A 123 7.15 -5.12 4.54
C ASP A 123 6.38 -5.84 5.66
N ALA A 124 6.75 -7.08 6.02
CA ALA A 124 6.11 -7.82 7.12
C ALA A 124 6.42 -7.19 8.49
N THR A 125 7.66 -6.71 8.68
CA THR A 125 8.04 -5.94 9.88
C THR A 125 7.27 -4.61 9.96
N LEU A 126 7.09 -3.90 8.84
CA LEU A 126 6.29 -2.68 8.81
C LEU A 126 4.81 -2.97 9.12
N ASP A 127 4.27 -4.11 8.68
CA ASP A 127 2.91 -4.56 9.01
C ASP A 127 2.77 -4.87 10.51
N PHE A 128 3.78 -5.51 11.11
CA PHE A 128 3.82 -5.74 12.55
C PHE A 128 3.80 -4.42 13.33
N ILE A 129 4.59 -3.43 12.93
CA ILE A 129 4.61 -2.10 13.56
C ILE A 129 3.24 -1.41 13.42
N ARG A 130 2.60 -1.49 12.25
CA ARG A 130 1.24 -0.96 12.06
C ARG A 130 0.21 -1.66 12.95
N PHE A 131 0.29 -2.99 13.05
CA PHE A 131 -0.57 -3.79 13.91
C PHE A 131 -0.45 -3.36 15.37
N LEU A 132 0.78 -3.24 15.88
CA LEU A 132 1.05 -2.77 17.24
C LEU A 132 0.54 -1.34 17.43
N GLY A 133 0.90 -0.41 16.54
CA GLY A 133 0.56 1.00 16.67
C GLY A 133 -0.95 1.28 16.72
N ARG A 134 -1.77 0.45 16.07
CA ARG A 134 -3.23 0.53 16.12
C ARG A 134 -3.84 -0.02 17.42
N ARG A 135 -3.11 -0.83 18.18
CA ARG A 135 -3.60 -1.54 19.39
C ARG A 135 -2.90 -1.12 20.67
N ILE A 136 -1.82 -0.36 20.56
CA ILE A 136 -0.91 -0.05 21.66
C ILE A 136 -1.54 0.81 22.77
N ALA A 137 -2.53 1.64 22.44
CA ALA A 137 -3.09 2.67 23.34
C ALA A 137 -3.56 2.14 24.71
N ASN A 138 -3.98 0.88 24.80
CA ASN A 138 -4.47 0.25 26.02
C ASN A 138 -3.49 -0.83 26.54
N THR A 139 -2.19 -0.66 26.34
CA THR A 139 -1.14 -1.60 26.75
C THR A 139 -0.11 -0.91 27.64
N HIS A 140 0.76 -1.71 28.26
CA HIS A 140 1.91 -1.21 29.01
C HIS A 140 3.19 -1.22 28.15
N ILE A 141 3.08 -0.85 26.86
CA ILE A 141 4.20 -0.89 25.90
C ILE A 141 4.54 0.52 25.43
N LEU A 142 5.81 0.89 25.50
CA LEU A 142 6.39 1.99 24.72
C LEU A 142 7.17 1.39 23.55
N LEU A 143 6.68 1.58 22.31
CA LEU A 143 7.37 1.18 21.09
C LEU A 143 8.24 2.33 20.60
N LEU A 144 9.56 2.17 20.70
CA LEU A 144 10.55 3.15 20.27
C LEU A 144 11.14 2.74 18.90
N LEU A 145 10.98 3.59 17.92
CA LEU A 145 11.38 3.36 16.54
C LEU A 145 12.43 4.38 16.08
N THR A 146 13.42 3.96 15.27
CA THR A 146 14.31 4.92 14.62
C THR A 146 14.25 4.82 13.10
N ALA A 147 14.25 5.98 12.43
CA ALA A 147 14.25 6.08 10.97
C ALA A 147 15.11 7.24 10.48
N ARG A 148 15.58 7.20 9.22
CA ARG A 148 16.27 8.32 8.57
C ARG A 148 15.26 9.28 7.95
N THR A 149 15.70 10.49 7.59
CA THR A 149 14.88 11.52 6.92
C THR A 149 15.21 11.69 5.43
N ASP A 150 16.13 10.88 4.87
CA ASP A 150 16.45 10.91 3.44
C ASP A 150 15.26 10.55 2.55
N ARG A 151 15.39 10.68 1.22
CA ARG A 151 14.33 10.39 0.25
C ARG A 151 14.48 9.02 -0.40
N SER A 152 15.04 8.04 0.30
CA SER A 152 15.13 6.68 -0.20
C SER A 152 13.76 5.99 -0.32
N GLU A 153 13.66 4.97 -1.16
CA GLU A 153 12.43 4.18 -1.32
C GLU A 153 12.01 3.51 0.00
N GLY A 154 12.97 2.96 0.76
CA GLY A 154 12.72 2.40 2.09
C GLY A 154 12.08 3.41 3.03
N GLN A 155 12.51 4.69 2.97
CA GLN A 155 11.95 5.77 3.77
C GLN A 155 10.50 6.11 3.38
N MET A 156 10.14 6.03 2.11
CA MET A 156 8.74 6.25 1.69
C MET A 156 7.82 5.17 2.27
N ARG A 157 8.27 3.90 2.27
CA ARG A 157 7.53 2.77 2.89
C ARG A 157 7.34 2.99 4.40
N VAL A 158 8.39 3.39 5.11
CA VAL A 158 8.33 3.71 6.54
C VAL A 158 7.35 4.86 6.82
N ARG A 159 7.44 5.97 6.06
CA ARG A 159 6.50 7.11 6.23
C ARG A 159 5.05 6.70 6.03
N ARG A 160 4.77 5.87 5.05
CA ARG A 160 3.43 5.34 4.80
C ARG A 160 2.97 4.48 5.98
N ALA A 161 3.79 3.53 6.43
CA ALA A 161 3.45 2.65 7.55
C ALA A 161 3.17 3.43 8.85
N LEU A 162 4.01 4.40 9.19
CA LEU A 162 3.82 5.26 10.37
C LEU A 162 2.65 6.26 10.21
N GLY A 163 2.28 6.60 8.97
CA GLY A 163 1.13 7.46 8.66
C GLY A 163 -0.21 6.77 8.91
N GLU A 164 -0.25 5.44 8.88
CA GLU A 164 -1.45 4.63 9.12
C GLU A 164 -1.73 4.36 10.61
N ILE A 165 -0.81 4.75 11.52
CA ILE A 165 -0.99 4.66 12.97
C ILE A 165 -1.85 5.87 13.42
N PRO A 166 -2.87 5.65 14.28
CA PRO A 166 -3.71 6.75 14.79
C PRO A 166 -2.88 7.87 15.41
N ALA A 167 -3.18 9.12 15.08
CA ALA A 167 -2.40 10.29 15.53
C ALA A 167 -2.27 10.40 17.07
N GLY A 168 -3.26 9.90 17.81
CA GLY A 168 -3.21 9.86 19.29
C GLY A 168 -2.32 8.76 19.86
N SER A 169 -1.83 7.82 19.04
CA SER A 169 -1.00 6.69 19.47
C SER A 169 0.46 6.81 19.05
N ILE A 170 0.83 7.85 18.29
CA ILE A 170 2.20 8.05 17.80
C ILE A 170 2.70 9.47 18.04
N THR A 171 3.91 9.59 18.58
CA THR A 171 4.67 10.84 18.70
C THR A 171 5.90 10.78 17.78
N ARG A 172 6.04 11.78 16.91
CA ARG A 172 7.22 11.94 16.06
C ARG A 172 8.18 12.91 16.74
N ILE A 173 9.39 12.41 17.01
CA ILE A 173 10.44 13.16 17.69
C ILE A 173 11.59 13.34 16.70
N GLU A 174 11.89 14.58 16.34
CA GLU A 174 13.03 14.90 15.50
C GLU A 174 14.31 14.98 16.34
N VAL A 175 15.38 14.37 15.81
CA VAL A 175 16.72 14.46 16.37
C VAL A 175 17.51 15.41 15.48
N PRO A 176 17.60 16.71 15.84
CA PRO A 176 18.28 17.72 15.05
C PRO A 176 19.79 17.52 15.05
N LEU A 177 20.49 18.14 14.10
CA LEU A 177 21.93 18.29 14.14
C LEU A 177 22.34 19.16 15.35
N LEU A 178 23.59 19.01 15.82
CA LEU A 178 24.11 19.81 16.93
C LEU A 178 24.23 21.28 16.51
N SER A 179 23.93 22.19 17.42
CA SER A 179 24.14 23.62 17.20
C SER A 179 25.63 23.96 17.14
N GLU A 180 25.95 25.10 16.54
CA GLU A 180 27.32 25.62 16.54
C GLU A 180 27.86 25.79 17.98
N ALA A 181 27.00 26.20 18.91
CA ALA A 181 27.37 26.35 20.31
C ALA A 181 27.74 25.02 20.98
N ALA A 182 26.98 23.94 20.69
CA ALA A 182 27.29 22.60 21.18
C ALA A 182 28.59 22.07 20.60
N VAL A 183 28.82 22.28 19.30
CA VAL A 183 30.06 21.86 18.62
C VAL A 183 31.27 22.62 19.17
N ARG A 184 31.17 23.95 19.40
CA ARG A 184 32.22 24.74 20.04
C ARG A 184 32.53 24.27 21.46
N SER A 185 31.50 23.90 22.24
CA SER A 185 31.72 23.37 23.60
C SER A 185 32.48 22.04 23.59
N LEU A 186 32.12 21.12 22.67
CA LEU A 186 32.81 19.83 22.48
C LEU A 186 34.27 20.05 22.03
N ALA A 187 34.48 20.96 21.08
CA ALA A 187 35.77 21.29 20.54
C ALA A 187 36.71 21.93 21.59
N ALA A 188 36.18 22.84 22.43
CA ALA A 188 36.94 23.47 23.51
C ALA A 188 37.45 22.43 24.51
N ASN A 189 36.65 21.42 24.87
CA ASN A 189 37.07 20.31 25.75
C ASN A 189 38.19 19.45 25.13
N ALA A 190 38.28 19.40 23.82
CA ALA A 190 39.31 18.68 23.05
C ALA A 190 40.48 19.56 22.60
N GLY A 191 40.49 20.86 22.95
CA GLY A 191 41.54 21.83 22.55
C GLY A 191 41.50 22.13 21.03
N ARG A 192 40.34 22.14 20.40
CA ARG A 192 40.14 22.26 18.94
C ARG A 192 39.39 23.50 18.53
N ASP A 193 39.52 23.89 17.25
CA ASP A 193 38.74 24.97 16.64
C ASP A 193 37.30 24.52 16.33
N GLY A 194 36.36 24.92 17.19
CA GLY A 194 34.96 24.55 17.07
C GLY A 194 34.24 25.15 15.86
N GLU A 195 34.67 26.33 15.37
CA GLU A 195 34.11 26.98 14.20
C GLU A 195 34.49 26.24 12.90
N ALA A 196 35.74 25.85 12.79
CA ALA A 196 36.23 25.05 11.69
C ALA A 196 35.53 23.67 11.63
N ILE A 197 35.36 23.01 12.80
CA ILE A 197 34.64 21.73 12.89
C ILE A 197 33.17 21.89 12.53
N TYR A 198 32.50 22.93 13.02
CA TYR A 198 31.08 23.15 12.66
C TYR A 198 30.90 23.40 11.15
N ARG A 199 31.77 24.24 10.54
CA ARG A 199 31.74 24.47 9.09
C ARG A 199 31.91 23.17 8.27
N ALA A 200 32.79 22.29 8.73
CA ALA A 200 33.06 21.02 8.04
C ALA A 200 31.97 19.97 8.23
N THR A 201 31.22 19.98 9.35
CA THR A 201 30.28 18.93 9.75
C THR A 201 28.81 19.35 9.69
N ALA A 202 28.53 20.66 9.56
CA ALA A 202 27.20 21.25 9.70
C ALA A 202 26.46 20.78 10.98
N GLY A 203 27.20 20.42 12.02
CA GLY A 203 26.67 19.95 13.30
C GLY A 203 26.25 18.48 13.32
N ASN A 204 26.57 17.68 12.30
CA ASN A 204 26.32 16.24 12.34
C ASN A 204 27.13 15.58 13.46
N ALA A 205 26.45 14.99 14.44
CA ALA A 205 27.04 14.50 15.68
C ALA A 205 28.14 13.45 15.43
N PHE A 206 27.92 12.54 14.49
CA PHE A 206 28.92 11.56 14.10
C PHE A 206 30.18 12.24 13.53
N PHE A 207 30.01 13.17 12.60
CA PHE A 207 31.11 13.87 11.95
C PHE A 207 31.88 14.75 12.94
N VAL A 208 31.19 15.41 13.85
CA VAL A 208 31.82 16.19 14.94
C VAL A 208 32.69 15.27 15.79
N THR A 209 32.17 14.12 16.22
CA THR A 209 32.94 13.17 17.06
C THR A 209 34.16 12.63 16.31
N GLU A 210 34.03 12.30 15.04
CA GLU A 210 35.14 11.83 14.21
C GLU A 210 36.26 12.87 14.07
N LEU A 211 35.90 14.11 13.80
CA LEU A 211 36.88 15.20 13.70
C LEU A 211 37.52 15.56 15.05
N LEU A 212 36.81 15.42 16.16
CA LEU A 212 37.37 15.66 17.50
C LEU A 212 38.38 14.58 17.91
N CYS A 213 38.24 13.37 17.45
CA CYS A 213 39.12 12.24 17.70
C CYS A 213 40.33 12.17 16.74
N ALA A 214 40.38 12.96 15.65
CA ALA A 214 41.50 13.00 14.72
C ALA A 214 42.70 13.79 15.33
N ASP A 215 44.01 13.45 15.08
CA ASP A 215 45.16 14.17 15.62
C ASP A 215 45.44 15.51 14.93
N ASN A 216 46.10 16.41 15.65
CA ASN A 216 46.34 17.81 15.27
C ASN A 216 47.39 18.04 14.14
N GLU A 217 48.10 17.01 13.67
CA GLU A 217 49.22 17.19 12.77
C GLU A 217 48.92 17.12 11.25
N THR A 218 47.70 16.78 10.89
CA THR A 218 47.28 16.73 9.48
C THR A 218 46.15 17.69 9.18
N MET A 219 46.13 18.29 7.97
CA MET A 219 44.99 19.11 7.47
C MET A 219 43.67 18.44 7.81
N PRO A 220 42.64 19.21 8.23
CA PRO A 220 41.33 18.61 8.52
C PRO A 220 40.84 17.82 7.29
N PRO A 221 40.39 16.57 7.49
CA PRO A 221 39.97 15.73 6.38
C PRO A 221 38.84 16.41 5.61
N VAL A 222 38.90 16.35 4.27
CA VAL A 222 37.97 17.01 3.34
C VAL A 222 36.58 16.35 3.42
N SER A 223 36.52 15.11 3.89
CA SER A 223 35.27 14.35 4.06
C SER A 223 35.34 13.46 5.32
N VAL A 224 34.19 13.09 5.80
CA VAL A 224 34.01 12.13 6.90
C VAL A 224 34.59 10.76 6.57
N ARG A 225 34.46 10.32 5.33
CA ARG A 225 35.07 9.10 4.84
C ARG A 225 36.61 9.15 5.08
N ASP A 226 37.23 10.27 4.77
CA ASP A 226 38.66 10.43 4.95
C ASP A 226 39.07 10.39 6.43
N ALA A 227 38.24 10.93 7.34
CA ALA A 227 38.50 10.85 8.78
C ALA A 227 38.45 9.40 9.31
N VAL A 228 37.46 8.61 8.89
CA VAL A 228 37.36 7.19 9.25
C VAL A 228 38.55 6.42 8.67
N LEU A 229 38.90 6.67 7.41
CA LEU A 229 40.01 5.99 6.75
C LEU A 229 41.36 6.34 7.38
N ALA A 230 41.60 7.60 7.67
CA ALA A 230 42.83 8.04 8.36
C ALA A 230 43.00 7.39 9.75
N ARG A 231 41.91 7.15 10.47
CA ARG A 231 41.91 6.41 11.73
C ARG A 231 42.20 4.92 11.52
N ALA A 232 41.59 4.32 10.51
CA ALA A 232 41.82 2.95 10.16
C ALA A 232 43.23 2.66 9.65
N GLU A 233 43.93 3.65 9.04
CA GLU A 233 45.32 3.58 8.59
C GLU A 233 46.31 3.53 9.75
N ARG A 234 45.95 3.94 10.97
CA ARG A 234 46.81 3.88 12.16
C ARG A 234 46.81 2.51 12.83
N LEU A 235 45.88 1.66 12.48
CA LEU A 235 45.80 0.31 13.01
C LEU A 235 47.02 -0.52 12.54
N SER A 236 47.45 -1.43 13.38
CA SER A 236 48.36 -2.50 12.93
C SER A 236 47.73 -3.25 11.75
N THR A 237 48.56 -3.86 10.90
CA THR A 237 48.09 -4.62 9.73
C THR A 237 47.08 -5.70 10.12
N GLY A 238 47.30 -6.32 11.28
CA GLY A 238 46.37 -7.34 11.81
C GLY A 238 45.05 -6.76 12.26
N ALA A 239 45.06 -5.62 13.01
CA ALA A 239 43.83 -4.93 13.42
C ALA A 239 43.07 -4.35 12.23
N ARG A 240 43.76 -3.86 11.20
CA ARG A 240 43.13 -3.41 9.97
C ARG A 240 42.43 -4.56 9.26
N SER A 241 43.08 -5.70 9.10
CA SER A 241 42.44 -6.88 8.50
C SER A 241 41.22 -7.37 9.29
N MET A 242 41.25 -7.22 10.61
CA MET A 242 40.09 -7.53 11.47
C MET A 242 38.97 -6.55 11.30
N LEU A 243 39.24 -5.25 11.20
CA LEU A 243 38.27 -4.21 10.91
C LEU A 243 37.60 -4.45 9.55
N ASP A 244 38.41 -4.82 8.54
CA ASP A 244 37.93 -5.18 7.21
C ASP A 244 37.00 -6.41 7.26
N ALA A 245 37.35 -7.42 8.07
CA ALA A 245 36.52 -8.62 8.28
C ALA A 245 35.20 -8.31 8.99
N VAL A 246 35.17 -7.39 9.98
CA VAL A 246 33.93 -6.94 10.65
C VAL A 246 33.04 -6.17 9.67
N SER A 247 33.63 -5.43 8.71
CA SER A 247 32.87 -4.55 7.82
C SER A 247 31.91 -5.28 6.87
N VAL A 248 32.13 -6.56 6.59
CA VAL A 248 31.26 -7.36 5.72
C VAL A 248 30.01 -7.89 6.42
N PHE A 249 29.91 -7.73 7.75
CA PHE A 249 28.69 -8.06 8.48
C PHE A 249 27.77 -6.83 8.54
N PRO A 250 26.52 -6.96 8.13
CA PRO A 250 25.62 -5.80 7.97
C PRO A 250 25.34 -5.00 9.24
N ARG A 251 25.46 -5.61 10.43
CA ARG A 251 25.17 -4.97 11.71
C ARG A 251 26.24 -5.25 12.75
N ARG A 252 26.41 -6.53 13.06
CA ARG A 252 27.36 -7.01 14.05
C ARG A 252 28.02 -8.30 13.56
N ALA A 253 29.26 -8.47 13.92
CA ALA A 253 30.00 -9.70 13.70
C ALA A 253 30.09 -10.46 15.02
N ASP A 254 29.50 -11.64 15.11
CA ASP A 254 29.56 -12.48 16.28
C ASP A 254 31.03 -12.92 16.52
N ALA A 255 31.50 -12.87 17.78
CA ALA A 255 32.90 -13.15 18.12
C ALA A 255 33.36 -14.56 17.62
N TRP A 256 32.47 -15.56 17.69
CA TRP A 256 32.74 -16.90 17.18
C TRP A 256 32.87 -16.91 15.64
N ALA A 257 32.10 -16.11 14.91
CA ALA A 257 32.23 -15.99 13.45
C ALA A 257 33.57 -15.37 13.06
N LEU A 258 34.01 -14.32 13.76
CA LEU A 258 35.32 -13.70 13.55
C LEU A 258 36.49 -14.63 13.85
N GLN A 259 36.36 -15.52 14.83
CA GLN A 259 37.35 -16.59 15.09
C GLN A 259 37.48 -17.54 13.87
N GLY A 260 36.37 -17.90 13.25
CA GLY A 260 36.36 -18.70 12.03
C GLY A 260 37.00 -17.99 10.84
N LEU A 261 36.85 -16.65 10.73
CA LEU A 261 37.43 -15.85 9.64
C LEU A 261 38.93 -15.63 9.77
N CYS A 262 39.43 -15.36 10.97
CA CYS A 262 40.76 -14.80 11.22
C CYS A 262 41.62 -15.62 12.18
N GLY A 263 41.12 -16.70 12.79
CA GLY A 263 41.84 -17.57 13.74
C GLY A 263 41.92 -17.01 15.17
N VAL A 264 42.49 -17.82 16.09
CA VAL A 264 42.48 -17.55 17.55
C VAL A 264 43.30 -16.31 17.95
N ALA A 265 44.16 -15.76 17.10
CA ALA A 265 45.01 -14.60 17.40
C ALA A 265 44.30 -13.25 17.39
N SER A 266 42.98 -13.23 17.28
CA SER A 266 42.18 -12.04 16.98
C SER A 266 41.82 -11.11 18.14
N ALA A 267 41.88 -11.58 19.39
CA ALA A 267 41.39 -10.76 20.54
C ALA A 267 42.17 -9.45 20.76
N GLY A 268 43.51 -9.46 20.61
CA GLY A 268 44.33 -8.25 20.74
C GLY A 268 44.09 -7.25 19.59
N GLN A 269 43.80 -7.74 18.39
CA GLN A 269 43.54 -6.95 17.21
C GLN A 269 42.14 -6.28 17.29
N LEU A 270 41.14 -7.00 17.79
CA LEU A 270 39.81 -6.44 18.07
C LEU A 270 39.87 -5.38 19.20
N ALA A 271 40.64 -5.66 20.27
CA ALA A 271 40.87 -4.68 21.34
C ALA A 271 41.54 -3.38 20.83
N GLU A 272 42.45 -3.49 19.84
CA GLU A 272 43.02 -2.33 19.16
C GLU A 272 41.96 -1.54 18.38
N CYS A 273 41.07 -2.19 17.64
CA CYS A 273 39.98 -1.52 16.94
C CYS A 273 39.00 -0.84 17.90
N VAL A 274 38.68 -1.48 19.03
CA VAL A 274 37.85 -0.91 20.11
C VAL A 274 38.51 0.28 20.77
N SER A 275 39.80 0.16 21.13
CA SER A 275 40.54 1.28 21.80
C SER A 275 40.71 2.49 20.88
N ASN A 276 40.81 2.27 19.56
CA ASN A 276 40.78 3.34 18.55
C ASN A 276 39.38 3.86 18.24
N GLY A 277 38.32 3.34 18.88
CA GLY A 277 36.96 3.85 18.78
C GLY A 277 36.27 3.59 17.42
N LEU A 278 36.75 2.60 16.67
CA LEU A 278 36.14 2.18 15.40
C LEU A 278 35.06 1.10 15.62
N LEU A 279 35.27 0.22 16.58
CA LEU A 279 34.35 -0.83 16.99
C LEU A 279 33.89 -0.63 18.44
N ASP A 280 32.70 -1.16 18.73
CA ASP A 280 32.20 -1.38 20.08
C ASP A 280 32.23 -2.90 20.38
N ASP A 281 32.59 -3.23 21.60
CA ASP A 281 32.58 -4.59 22.15
C ASP A 281 31.22 -4.80 22.83
N LEU A 282 30.43 -5.72 22.31
CA LEU A 282 29.08 -6.09 22.81
C LEU A 282 29.14 -7.33 23.72
N GLY A 283 30.35 -7.84 24.02
CA GLY A 283 30.56 -9.05 24.79
C GLY A 283 30.64 -10.30 23.96
N ASP A 284 29.59 -10.66 23.27
CA ASP A 284 29.52 -11.84 22.37
C ASP A 284 29.69 -11.48 20.87
N ALA A 285 29.75 -10.19 20.54
CA ALA A 285 29.87 -9.67 19.17
C ALA A 285 30.61 -8.32 19.13
N TYR A 286 31.05 -7.95 17.95
CA TYR A 286 31.63 -6.63 17.67
C TYR A 286 30.80 -5.91 16.61
N ALA A 287 30.62 -4.62 16.76
CA ALA A 287 29.89 -3.79 15.80
C ALA A 287 30.64 -2.49 15.52
N PHE A 288 30.48 -1.94 14.30
CA PHE A 288 30.92 -0.56 14.06
C PHE A 288 30.04 0.40 14.88
N ARG A 289 30.68 1.42 15.49
CA ARG A 289 29.93 2.48 16.20
C ARG A 289 28.89 3.17 15.35
N HIS A 290 29.17 3.25 14.04
CA HIS A 290 28.30 3.90 13.07
C HIS A 290 28.33 3.17 11.74
N GLU A 291 27.17 2.93 11.17
CA GLU A 291 27.02 2.28 9.87
C GLU A 291 27.74 3.01 8.73
N ILE A 292 27.84 4.36 8.82
CA ILE A 292 28.62 5.15 7.85
C ILE A 292 30.08 4.75 7.88
N ALA A 293 30.64 4.48 9.07
CA ALA A 293 32.01 4.01 9.20
C ALA A 293 32.18 2.60 8.63
N ARG A 294 31.23 1.67 8.91
CA ARG A 294 31.22 0.33 8.33
C ARG A 294 31.28 0.38 6.81
N ARG A 295 30.36 1.11 6.18
CA ARG A 295 30.31 1.27 4.73
C ARG A 295 31.56 1.93 4.15
N ALA A 296 32.11 2.94 4.84
CA ALA A 296 33.37 3.59 4.41
C ALA A 296 34.52 2.60 4.35
N ILE A 297 34.66 1.71 5.32
CA ILE A 297 35.68 0.64 5.34
C ILE A 297 35.38 -0.42 4.27
N GLU A 298 34.15 -0.93 4.21
CA GLU A 298 33.73 -1.93 3.22
C GLU A 298 34.01 -1.47 1.79
N MET A 299 33.73 -0.21 1.47
CA MET A 299 34.01 0.38 0.16
C MET A 299 35.51 0.49 -0.19
N THR A 300 36.43 0.35 0.76
CA THR A 300 37.87 0.28 0.49
C THR A 300 38.33 -1.13 0.10
N LEU A 301 37.49 -2.14 0.38
CA LEU A 301 37.83 -3.51 0.03
C LEU A 301 37.86 -3.68 -1.49
N THR A 302 38.90 -4.31 -1.99
CA THR A 302 38.87 -4.80 -3.38
C THR A 302 37.77 -5.85 -3.53
N THR A 303 37.23 -6.00 -4.73
CA THR A 303 36.22 -7.04 -5.02
C THR A 303 36.69 -8.45 -4.58
N SER A 304 37.97 -8.75 -4.74
CA SER A 304 38.54 -10.01 -4.31
C SER A 304 38.53 -10.18 -2.79
N HIS A 305 38.96 -9.16 -2.03
CA HIS A 305 38.96 -9.22 -0.57
C HIS A 305 37.54 -9.31 -0.01
N ARG A 306 36.59 -8.53 -0.56
CA ARG A 306 35.20 -8.57 -0.14
C ARG A 306 34.60 -9.98 -0.35
N ARG A 307 34.82 -10.59 -1.52
CA ARG A 307 34.41 -11.96 -1.78
C ARG A 307 35.03 -12.96 -0.82
N GLN A 308 36.34 -12.84 -0.54
CA GLN A 308 37.03 -13.75 0.36
C GLN A 308 36.53 -13.66 1.81
N PHE A 309 36.30 -12.46 2.32
CA PHE A 309 35.71 -12.27 3.66
C PHE A 309 34.28 -12.81 3.73
N ASN A 310 33.45 -12.52 2.76
CA ASN A 310 32.08 -13.06 2.70
C ASN A 310 32.08 -14.60 2.56
N GLN A 311 33.02 -15.20 1.79
CA GLN A 311 33.12 -16.66 1.69
C GLN A 311 33.50 -17.28 3.03
N ARG A 312 34.42 -16.70 3.77
CA ARG A 312 34.82 -17.19 5.11
C ARG A 312 33.68 -16.98 6.12
N ALA A 313 33.02 -15.84 6.09
CA ALA A 313 31.83 -15.57 6.90
C ALA A 313 30.76 -16.63 6.65
N LEU A 314 30.44 -16.88 5.37
CA LEU A 314 29.46 -17.89 4.96
C LEU A 314 29.83 -19.28 5.51
N SER A 315 31.10 -19.69 5.37
CA SER A 315 31.55 -20.99 5.88
C SER A 315 31.36 -21.11 7.38
N ALA A 316 31.78 -20.10 8.15
CA ALA A 316 31.60 -20.08 9.60
C ALA A 316 30.11 -20.09 10.03
N LEU A 317 29.26 -19.36 9.32
CA LEU A 317 27.83 -19.30 9.57
C LEU A 317 27.13 -20.65 9.27
N LEU A 318 27.51 -21.33 8.18
CA LEU A 318 27.00 -22.66 7.80
C LEU A 318 27.36 -23.75 8.83
N GLU A 319 28.59 -23.70 9.37
CA GLU A 319 29.05 -24.66 10.39
C GLU A 319 28.22 -24.60 11.69
N ARG A 320 27.67 -23.46 12.02
CA ARG A 320 26.86 -23.28 13.24
C ARG A 320 25.44 -23.82 13.12
N GLY A 321 24.81 -23.77 11.96
CA GLY A 321 23.53 -24.40 11.67
C GLY A 321 22.27 -23.71 12.27
N ASP A 322 22.42 -22.62 13.03
CA ASP A 322 21.29 -21.86 13.65
C ASP A 322 21.37 -20.39 13.23
N ILE A 323 21.37 -20.16 11.91
CA ILE A 323 21.49 -18.83 11.32
C ILE A 323 20.36 -18.62 10.33
N ALA A 324 19.72 -17.41 10.39
CA ALA A 324 18.66 -17.04 9.46
C ALA A 324 19.12 -17.21 7.99
N THR A 325 18.28 -17.86 7.18
CA THR A 325 18.56 -18.18 5.78
C THR A 325 18.89 -16.92 4.97
N ALA A 326 18.25 -15.79 5.30
CA ALA A 326 18.48 -14.48 4.69
C ALA A 326 19.95 -14.01 4.82
N ARG A 327 20.56 -14.17 6.00
CA ARG A 327 21.99 -13.84 6.24
C ARG A 327 22.93 -14.73 5.46
N LEU A 328 22.62 -16.02 5.37
CA LEU A 328 23.40 -16.96 4.58
C LEU A 328 23.35 -16.63 3.09
N VAL A 329 22.16 -16.31 2.57
CA VAL A 329 21.98 -15.87 1.18
C VAL A 329 22.74 -14.58 0.91
N HIS A 330 22.68 -13.59 1.81
CA HIS A 330 23.42 -12.34 1.68
C HIS A 330 24.92 -12.60 1.50
N HIS A 331 25.55 -13.34 2.42
CA HIS A 331 26.98 -13.66 2.33
C HIS A 331 27.32 -14.54 1.12
N ALA A 332 26.43 -15.47 0.70
CA ALA A 332 26.62 -16.27 -0.48
C ALA A 332 26.62 -15.42 -1.77
N VAL A 333 25.71 -14.45 -1.88
CA VAL A 333 25.65 -13.50 -3.01
C VAL A 333 26.91 -12.64 -3.05
N GLU A 334 27.31 -12.05 -1.93
CA GLU A 334 28.49 -11.19 -1.83
C GLU A 334 29.80 -11.97 -2.03
N ALA A 335 29.84 -13.24 -1.65
CA ALA A 335 30.93 -14.16 -1.95
C ALA A 335 30.98 -14.62 -3.42
N SER A 336 29.90 -14.42 -4.19
CA SER A 336 29.67 -15.05 -5.49
C SER A 336 29.73 -16.60 -5.42
N ASN A 337 29.28 -17.17 -4.30
CA ASN A 337 29.14 -18.61 -4.13
C ASN A 337 27.79 -19.06 -4.69
N PHE A 338 27.75 -19.26 -6.01
CA PHE A 338 26.52 -19.56 -6.74
C PHE A 338 25.93 -20.92 -6.42
N GLU A 339 26.70 -21.86 -5.90
CA GLU A 339 26.20 -23.16 -5.44
C GLU A 339 25.31 -23.00 -4.23
N VAL A 340 25.79 -22.30 -3.20
CA VAL A 340 25.01 -22.02 -1.99
C VAL A 340 23.80 -21.10 -2.28
N VAL A 341 23.94 -20.12 -3.20
CA VAL A 341 22.83 -19.28 -3.64
C VAL A 341 21.72 -20.14 -4.26
N ARG A 342 22.06 -21.08 -5.15
CA ARG A 342 21.07 -21.98 -5.78
C ARG A 342 20.34 -22.86 -4.76
N GLU A 343 21.01 -23.25 -3.69
CA GLU A 343 20.42 -24.07 -2.64
C GLU A 343 19.55 -23.24 -1.67
N LEU A 344 20.08 -22.13 -1.15
CA LEU A 344 19.46 -21.41 -0.04
C LEU A 344 18.48 -20.31 -0.47
N ALA A 345 18.68 -19.65 -1.62
CA ALA A 345 17.78 -18.59 -2.03
C ALA A 345 16.33 -19.07 -2.28
N PRO A 346 16.08 -20.27 -2.88
CA PRO A 346 14.72 -20.82 -2.95
C PRO A 346 14.12 -21.17 -1.57
N LEU A 347 14.95 -21.51 -0.57
CA LEU A 347 14.50 -21.75 0.80
C LEU A 347 14.05 -20.44 1.45
N ALA A 348 14.89 -19.40 1.40
CA ALA A 348 14.56 -18.08 1.89
C ALA A 348 13.28 -17.53 1.22
N ALA A 349 13.12 -17.75 -0.09
CA ALA A 349 11.91 -17.38 -0.81
C ALA A 349 10.66 -18.06 -0.25
N ARG A 350 10.72 -19.37 0.02
CA ARG A 350 9.60 -20.12 0.62
C ARG A 350 9.29 -19.67 2.05
N GLU A 351 10.32 -19.38 2.85
CA GLU A 351 10.18 -18.85 4.21
C GLU A 351 9.47 -17.49 4.18
N ALA A 352 9.90 -16.59 3.28
CA ALA A 352 9.28 -15.29 3.07
C ALA A 352 7.82 -15.40 2.59
N SER A 353 7.56 -16.23 1.58
CA SER A 353 6.21 -16.49 1.06
C SER A 353 5.27 -17.01 2.14
N ARG A 354 5.76 -17.90 3.01
CA ARG A 354 4.98 -18.51 4.09
C ARG A 354 4.47 -17.50 5.11
N VAL A 355 5.24 -16.44 5.37
CA VAL A 355 4.80 -15.33 6.24
C VAL A 355 4.14 -14.20 5.46
N GLY A 356 3.81 -14.39 4.18
CA GLY A 356 3.15 -13.42 3.30
C GLY A 356 4.07 -12.27 2.85
N ALA A 357 5.40 -12.37 2.99
CA ALA A 357 6.36 -11.40 2.51
C ALA A 357 6.66 -11.63 1.01
N HIS A 358 5.62 -11.47 0.16
CA HIS A 358 5.65 -11.85 -1.25
C HIS A 358 6.67 -11.05 -2.06
N ARG A 359 6.93 -9.79 -1.69
CA ARG A 359 7.94 -8.95 -2.35
C ARG A 359 9.36 -9.46 -2.10
N ASP A 360 9.65 -9.82 -0.86
CA ASP A 360 10.95 -10.39 -0.48
C ASP A 360 11.11 -11.79 -1.08
N ALA A 361 10.04 -12.61 -1.08
CA ALA A 361 10.04 -13.91 -1.75
C ALA A 361 10.36 -13.79 -3.25
N ALA A 362 9.74 -12.85 -3.97
CA ALA A 362 10.05 -12.58 -5.37
C ALA A 362 11.53 -12.19 -5.55
N GLY A 363 12.07 -11.34 -4.66
CA GLY A 363 13.49 -10.96 -4.67
C GLY A 363 14.42 -12.15 -4.51
N TYR A 364 14.15 -13.07 -3.59
CA TYR A 364 14.93 -14.28 -3.41
C TYR A 364 14.84 -15.24 -4.61
N TYR A 365 13.66 -15.42 -5.21
CA TYR A 365 13.52 -16.21 -6.44
C TYR A 365 14.26 -15.56 -7.61
N GLU A 366 14.26 -14.23 -7.72
CA GLU A 366 15.02 -13.52 -8.76
C GLU A 366 16.53 -13.77 -8.61
N VAL A 367 17.05 -13.72 -7.38
CA VAL A 367 18.45 -14.06 -7.08
C VAL A 367 18.76 -15.51 -7.45
N ALA A 368 17.89 -16.45 -7.10
CA ALA A 368 18.05 -17.87 -7.47
C ALA A 368 18.05 -18.06 -8.99
N LEU A 369 17.13 -17.42 -9.72
CA LEU A 369 16.99 -17.52 -11.17
C LEU A 369 18.19 -16.95 -11.94
N ARG A 370 18.85 -15.91 -11.44
CA ARG A 370 20.09 -15.38 -12.03
C ARG A 370 21.22 -16.42 -12.04
N GLN A 371 21.15 -17.44 -11.21
CA GLN A 371 22.15 -18.48 -11.07
C GLN A 371 21.63 -19.88 -11.48
N ALA A 372 20.47 -19.94 -12.15
CA ALA A 372 19.76 -21.18 -12.42
C ALA A 372 20.32 -22.00 -13.61
N ASP A 373 21.22 -21.45 -14.43
CA ASP A 373 21.73 -22.11 -15.65
C ASP A 373 22.39 -23.48 -15.40
N GLY A 374 22.91 -23.70 -14.19
CA GLY A 374 23.49 -24.98 -13.77
C GLY A 374 22.49 -26.00 -13.21
N LEU A 375 21.20 -25.64 -13.06
CA LEU A 375 20.19 -26.53 -12.50
C LEU A 375 19.52 -27.39 -13.56
N PRO A 376 19.03 -28.61 -13.20
CA PRO A 376 18.15 -29.40 -14.06
C PRO A 376 16.95 -28.59 -14.58
N ALA A 377 16.53 -28.86 -15.81
CA ALA A 377 15.44 -28.14 -16.45
C ALA A 377 14.13 -28.19 -15.64
N GLU A 378 13.85 -29.26 -14.91
CA GLU A 378 12.68 -29.41 -14.05
C GLU A 378 12.72 -28.48 -12.83
N GLU A 379 13.88 -28.34 -12.19
CA GLU A 379 14.08 -27.42 -11.07
C GLU A 379 13.99 -25.96 -11.52
N ARG A 380 14.59 -25.63 -12.67
CA ARG A 380 14.45 -24.28 -13.26
C ARG A 380 12.99 -23.93 -13.56
N ALA A 381 12.24 -24.88 -14.13
CA ALA A 381 10.82 -24.68 -14.41
C ALA A 381 10.03 -24.39 -13.12
N ALA A 382 10.33 -25.13 -12.03
CA ALA A 382 9.69 -24.92 -10.73
C ALA A 382 10.03 -23.55 -10.13
N LEU A 383 11.28 -23.08 -10.24
CA LEU A 383 11.68 -21.74 -9.79
C LEU A 383 10.94 -20.63 -10.55
N TYR A 384 10.83 -20.76 -11.89
CA TYR A 384 10.08 -19.81 -12.70
C TYR A 384 8.58 -19.79 -12.35
N GLU A 385 7.95 -20.97 -12.08
CA GLU A 385 6.56 -21.05 -11.62
C GLU A 385 6.35 -20.29 -10.31
N GLN A 386 7.22 -20.49 -9.31
CA GLN A 386 7.13 -19.85 -8.02
C GLN A 386 7.37 -18.33 -8.12
N TYR A 387 8.40 -17.92 -8.87
CA TYR A 387 8.65 -16.51 -9.12
C TYR A 387 7.46 -15.81 -9.80
N ALA A 388 6.87 -16.46 -10.82
CA ALA A 388 5.68 -15.93 -11.50
C ALA A 388 4.51 -15.75 -10.54
N PHE A 389 4.31 -16.70 -9.62
CA PHE A 389 3.26 -16.62 -8.61
C PHE A 389 3.46 -15.44 -7.65
N GLU A 390 4.69 -15.25 -7.10
CA GLU A 390 4.99 -14.13 -6.22
C GLU A 390 4.85 -12.78 -6.93
N CYS A 391 5.38 -12.66 -8.15
CA CYS A 391 5.24 -11.47 -8.98
C CYS A 391 3.78 -11.11 -9.25
N HIS A 392 2.92 -12.11 -9.50
CA HIS A 392 1.50 -11.90 -9.67
C HIS A 392 0.83 -11.27 -8.42
N LEU A 393 1.15 -11.77 -7.22
CA LEU A 393 0.57 -11.29 -5.97
C LEU A 393 0.92 -9.83 -5.66
N ILE A 394 2.14 -9.40 -6.05
CA ILE A 394 2.63 -8.03 -5.83
C ILE A 394 2.39 -7.08 -7.02
N GLY A 395 1.69 -7.54 -8.07
CA GLY A 395 1.32 -6.72 -9.23
C GLY A 395 2.38 -6.60 -10.33
N ARG A 396 3.50 -7.32 -10.24
CA ARG A 396 4.54 -7.38 -11.30
C ARG A 396 4.14 -8.34 -12.42
N ILE A 397 3.05 -8.04 -13.13
CA ILE A 397 2.40 -8.99 -14.06
C ILE A 397 3.25 -9.29 -15.30
N ASP A 398 4.00 -8.32 -15.81
CA ASP A 398 4.90 -8.54 -16.95
C ASP A 398 6.00 -9.54 -16.60
N ASP A 399 6.59 -9.43 -15.40
CA ASP A 399 7.58 -10.39 -14.89
C ASP A 399 6.94 -11.78 -14.68
N ALA A 400 5.71 -11.81 -14.17
CA ALA A 400 4.97 -13.07 -13.99
C ALA A 400 4.74 -13.79 -15.33
N ILE A 401 4.34 -13.06 -16.38
CA ILE A 401 4.15 -13.63 -17.73
C ILE A 401 5.47 -14.15 -18.29
N ALA A 402 6.53 -13.34 -18.26
CA ALA A 402 7.83 -13.72 -18.76
C ALA A 402 8.34 -15.01 -18.07
N ALA A 403 8.25 -15.07 -16.75
CA ALA A 403 8.65 -16.26 -15.99
C ALA A 403 7.78 -17.49 -16.32
N GLN A 404 6.46 -17.32 -16.38
CA GLN A 404 5.54 -18.43 -16.67
C GLN A 404 5.72 -18.98 -18.09
N GLU A 405 6.07 -18.14 -19.08
CA GLU A 405 6.41 -18.60 -20.43
C GLU A 405 7.72 -19.41 -20.45
N HIS A 406 8.73 -18.99 -19.67
CA HIS A 406 9.96 -19.78 -19.50
C HIS A 406 9.66 -21.15 -18.86
N ALA A 407 8.85 -21.18 -17.80
CA ALA A 407 8.41 -22.43 -17.18
C ALA A 407 7.68 -23.33 -18.18
N ARG A 408 6.70 -22.78 -18.90
CA ARG A 408 5.91 -23.50 -19.92
C ARG A 408 6.78 -24.13 -21.00
N LYS A 409 7.78 -23.37 -21.52
CA LYS A 409 8.71 -23.87 -22.53
C LYS A 409 9.50 -25.07 -22.00
N LEU A 410 10.09 -24.95 -20.81
CA LEU A 410 10.85 -26.04 -20.19
C LEU A 410 9.96 -27.26 -19.93
N GLN A 411 8.73 -27.09 -19.46
CA GLN A 411 7.80 -28.19 -19.21
C GLN A 411 7.36 -28.92 -20.49
N ARG A 412 7.15 -28.17 -21.58
CA ARG A 412 6.89 -28.74 -22.91
C ARG A 412 8.06 -29.56 -23.40
N ASP A 413 9.29 -29.01 -23.33
CA ASP A 413 10.50 -29.67 -23.77
C ASP A 413 10.76 -30.97 -22.96
N LEU A 414 10.33 -31.00 -21.68
CA LEU A 414 10.39 -32.17 -20.79
C LEU A 414 9.21 -33.15 -20.96
N GLY A 415 8.21 -32.83 -21.81
CA GLY A 415 7.00 -33.65 -21.97
C GLY A 415 6.09 -33.68 -20.73
N LYS A 416 6.16 -32.69 -19.82
CA LYS A 416 5.36 -32.61 -18.57
C LYS A 416 3.99 -31.98 -18.86
N LEU A 417 3.09 -32.72 -19.53
CA LEU A 417 1.79 -32.26 -20.00
C LEU A 417 0.93 -31.54 -18.94
N LEU A 418 0.82 -32.12 -17.73
CA LEU A 418 0.00 -31.50 -16.66
C LEU A 418 0.55 -30.14 -16.23
N LYS A 419 1.88 -30.03 -16.11
CA LYS A 419 2.55 -28.78 -15.77
C LYS A 419 2.43 -27.73 -16.89
N GLU A 420 2.56 -28.14 -18.17
CA GLU A 420 2.33 -27.25 -19.31
C GLU A 420 0.90 -26.73 -19.34
N GLY A 421 -0.10 -27.60 -19.09
CA GLY A 421 -1.50 -27.22 -19.02
C GLY A 421 -1.78 -26.22 -17.88
N ASN A 422 -1.16 -26.42 -16.71
CA ASN A 422 -1.27 -25.45 -15.61
C ASN A 422 -0.59 -24.11 -15.96
N SER A 423 0.54 -24.13 -16.65
CA SER A 423 1.21 -22.90 -17.11
C SER A 423 0.34 -22.11 -18.10
N LEU A 424 -0.33 -22.78 -19.03
CA LEU A 424 -1.32 -22.14 -19.93
C LEU A 424 -2.48 -21.50 -19.14
N ARG A 425 -2.98 -22.17 -18.10
CA ARG A 425 -3.99 -21.62 -17.20
C ARG A 425 -3.50 -20.36 -16.47
N CYS A 426 -2.27 -20.37 -15.93
CA CYS A 426 -1.69 -19.21 -15.28
C CYS A 426 -1.54 -18.04 -16.26
N LEU A 427 -1.02 -18.29 -17.45
CA LEU A 427 -0.90 -17.28 -18.50
C LEU A 427 -2.25 -16.71 -18.91
N SER A 428 -3.31 -17.56 -19.02
CA SER A 428 -4.70 -17.11 -19.23
C SER A 428 -5.14 -16.10 -18.17
N ARG A 429 -4.84 -16.36 -16.88
CA ARG A 429 -5.17 -15.47 -15.80
C ARG A 429 -4.38 -14.15 -15.86
N PHE A 430 -3.08 -14.21 -16.14
CA PHE A 430 -2.22 -13.03 -16.25
C PHE A 430 -2.62 -12.15 -17.44
N ALA A 431 -2.96 -12.76 -18.60
CA ALA A 431 -3.50 -12.03 -19.74
C ALA A 431 -4.80 -11.28 -19.38
N TYR A 432 -5.67 -11.90 -18.60
CA TYR A 432 -6.88 -11.23 -18.10
C TYR A 432 -6.55 -10.01 -17.22
N LEU A 433 -5.56 -10.12 -16.32
CA LEU A 433 -5.13 -9.01 -15.46
C LEU A 433 -4.54 -7.82 -16.25
N LEU A 434 -3.91 -8.08 -17.39
CA LEU A 434 -3.48 -7.04 -18.33
C LEU A 434 -4.63 -6.45 -19.17
N GLY A 435 -5.81 -7.02 -19.07
CA GLY A 435 -6.97 -6.63 -19.86
C GLY A 435 -7.02 -7.26 -21.26
N ASP A 436 -6.12 -8.20 -21.59
CA ASP A 436 -6.15 -8.94 -22.85
C ASP A 436 -7.07 -10.16 -22.75
N ARG A 437 -8.36 -9.88 -22.95
CA ARG A 437 -9.40 -10.91 -22.86
C ARG A 437 -9.27 -12.00 -23.93
N LYS A 438 -8.90 -11.64 -25.15
CA LYS A 438 -8.79 -12.60 -26.24
C LYS A 438 -7.73 -13.64 -25.97
N SER A 439 -6.55 -13.20 -25.52
CA SER A 439 -5.48 -14.10 -25.10
C SER A 439 -5.87 -14.94 -23.88
N ALA A 440 -6.59 -14.36 -22.92
CA ALA A 440 -7.05 -15.08 -21.73
C ALA A 440 -7.98 -16.25 -22.10
N ASP A 441 -9.01 -16.02 -22.92
CA ASP A 441 -9.93 -17.04 -23.39
C ASP A 441 -9.22 -18.13 -24.22
N LEU A 442 -8.32 -17.74 -25.14
CA LEU A 442 -7.56 -18.66 -25.97
C LEU A 442 -6.66 -19.58 -25.12
N LEU A 443 -5.85 -19.02 -24.24
CA LEU A 443 -4.94 -19.76 -23.38
C LEU A 443 -5.70 -20.68 -22.41
N GLY A 444 -6.82 -20.19 -21.85
CA GLY A 444 -7.67 -20.99 -20.97
C GLY A 444 -8.29 -22.19 -21.69
N ALA A 445 -8.79 -21.99 -22.93
CA ALA A 445 -9.31 -23.07 -23.76
C ALA A 445 -8.20 -24.08 -24.13
N GLN A 446 -7.01 -23.62 -24.48
CA GLN A 446 -5.84 -24.48 -24.75
C GLN A 446 -5.44 -25.30 -23.51
N ALA A 447 -5.49 -24.70 -22.31
CA ALA A 447 -5.19 -25.39 -21.06
C ALA A 447 -6.17 -26.56 -20.83
N VAL A 448 -7.48 -26.32 -20.97
CA VAL A 448 -8.51 -27.37 -20.82
C VAL A 448 -8.33 -28.45 -21.88
N ALA A 449 -8.22 -28.08 -23.16
CA ALA A 449 -8.06 -29.05 -24.25
C ALA A 449 -6.82 -29.95 -24.06
N LEU A 450 -5.71 -29.38 -23.57
CA LEU A 450 -4.50 -30.15 -23.29
C LEU A 450 -4.71 -31.09 -22.09
N LEU A 451 -5.30 -30.59 -21.00
CA LEU A 451 -5.48 -31.36 -19.76
C LEU A 451 -6.56 -32.45 -19.86
N GLU A 452 -7.55 -32.30 -20.73
CA GLU A 452 -8.56 -33.34 -21.03
C GLU A 452 -7.96 -34.55 -21.74
N THR A 453 -6.75 -34.44 -22.31
CA THR A 453 -6.02 -35.59 -22.89
C THR A 453 -5.36 -36.49 -21.84
N ALA A 454 -5.31 -36.08 -20.60
CA ALA A 454 -4.73 -36.79 -19.46
C ALA A 454 -5.82 -37.26 -18.47
N PRO A 455 -5.48 -38.16 -17.53
CA PRO A 455 -6.41 -38.49 -16.44
C PRO A 455 -6.83 -37.23 -15.68
N ALA A 456 -8.12 -37.15 -15.32
CA ALA A 456 -8.66 -36.02 -14.60
C ALA A 456 -7.94 -35.81 -13.25
N GLY A 457 -7.34 -34.64 -13.07
CA GLY A 457 -6.56 -34.27 -11.91
C GLY A 457 -6.81 -32.84 -11.45
N PRO A 458 -6.07 -32.37 -10.43
CA PRO A 458 -6.24 -31.04 -9.87
C PRO A 458 -5.97 -29.92 -10.90
N GLU A 459 -5.07 -30.11 -11.85
CA GLU A 459 -4.78 -29.16 -12.92
C GLU A 459 -6.01 -28.94 -13.81
N LEU A 460 -6.72 -30.02 -14.19
CA LEU A 460 -7.94 -29.93 -14.98
C LEU A 460 -9.08 -29.27 -14.20
N ALA A 461 -9.23 -29.61 -12.90
CA ALA A 461 -10.25 -29.00 -12.06
C ALA A 461 -10.04 -27.48 -11.95
N MET A 462 -8.78 -27.02 -11.76
CA MET A 462 -8.48 -25.61 -11.70
C MET A 462 -8.61 -24.93 -13.07
N ALA A 463 -8.32 -25.63 -14.18
CA ALA A 463 -8.52 -25.08 -15.53
C ALA A 463 -10.01 -24.87 -15.84
N TYR A 464 -10.89 -25.79 -15.45
CA TYR A 464 -12.34 -25.59 -15.52
C TYR A 464 -12.78 -24.40 -14.67
N SER A 465 -12.25 -24.27 -13.45
CA SER A 465 -12.58 -23.15 -12.59
C SER A 465 -12.09 -21.80 -13.16
N ASN A 466 -10.92 -21.77 -13.82
CA ASN A 466 -10.43 -20.58 -14.50
C ASN A 466 -11.34 -20.16 -15.68
N LEU A 467 -11.77 -21.10 -16.52
CA LEU A 467 -12.73 -20.80 -17.60
C LEU A 467 -14.11 -20.39 -17.06
N SER A 468 -14.57 -21.02 -15.96
CA SER A 468 -15.78 -20.58 -15.24
C SER A 468 -15.66 -19.13 -14.77
N GLN A 469 -14.50 -18.73 -14.22
CA GLN A 469 -14.21 -17.35 -13.85
C GLN A 469 -14.31 -16.40 -15.06
N LEU A 470 -13.64 -16.73 -16.15
CA LEU A 470 -13.67 -15.91 -17.36
C LEU A 470 -15.10 -15.79 -17.93
N ALA A 471 -15.88 -16.86 -17.89
CA ALA A 471 -17.29 -16.83 -18.30
C ALA A 471 -18.16 -15.96 -17.37
N MET A 472 -17.99 -16.08 -16.05
CA MET A 472 -18.67 -15.25 -15.04
C MET A 472 -18.36 -13.76 -15.22
N LEU A 473 -17.10 -13.40 -15.46
CA LEU A 473 -16.66 -12.03 -15.70
C LEU A 473 -17.24 -11.43 -17.01
N SER A 474 -17.65 -12.29 -17.98
CA SER A 474 -18.31 -11.87 -19.21
C SER A 474 -19.83 -12.02 -19.14
N GLU A 475 -20.40 -12.31 -17.97
CA GLU A 475 -21.84 -12.56 -17.77
C GLU A 475 -22.41 -13.69 -18.65
N ARG A 476 -21.57 -14.65 -19.07
CA ARG A 476 -22.01 -15.91 -19.74
C ARG A 476 -22.34 -16.91 -18.65
N LEU A 477 -23.50 -16.69 -18.00
CA LEU A 477 -23.89 -17.36 -16.75
C LEU A 477 -24.00 -18.88 -16.89
N ASP A 478 -24.61 -19.37 -17.97
CA ASP A 478 -24.76 -20.79 -18.29
C ASP A 478 -23.42 -21.52 -18.40
N VAL A 479 -22.48 -20.92 -19.10
CA VAL A 479 -21.10 -21.45 -19.24
C VAL A 479 -20.37 -21.42 -17.91
N ALA A 480 -20.50 -20.30 -17.16
CA ALA A 480 -19.85 -20.13 -15.85
C ALA A 480 -20.31 -21.20 -14.85
N LEU A 481 -21.62 -21.44 -14.76
CA LEU A 481 -22.23 -22.45 -13.88
C LEU A 481 -21.83 -23.87 -14.30
N SER A 482 -21.94 -24.20 -15.62
CA SER A 482 -21.59 -25.53 -16.11
C SER A 482 -20.12 -25.91 -15.83
N LEU A 483 -19.19 -25.02 -16.14
CA LEU A 483 -17.77 -25.25 -15.88
C LEU A 483 -17.43 -25.21 -14.39
N GLY A 484 -18.06 -24.31 -13.62
CA GLY A 484 -17.91 -24.22 -12.18
C GLY A 484 -18.36 -25.49 -11.47
N ASP A 485 -19.50 -26.06 -11.85
CA ASP A 485 -19.99 -27.33 -11.31
C ASP A 485 -19.06 -28.51 -11.62
N LYS A 486 -18.47 -28.55 -12.84
CA LYS A 486 -17.43 -29.55 -13.16
C LYS A 486 -16.22 -29.42 -12.24
N ALA A 487 -15.77 -28.19 -12.01
CA ALA A 487 -14.64 -27.89 -11.11
C ALA A 487 -14.96 -28.28 -9.66
N ILE A 488 -16.14 -27.89 -9.13
CA ILE A 488 -16.59 -28.22 -7.77
C ILE A 488 -16.64 -29.74 -7.57
N LYS A 489 -17.26 -30.47 -8.48
CA LYS A 489 -17.37 -31.94 -8.41
C LYS A 489 -15.99 -32.60 -8.42
N LEU A 490 -15.12 -32.19 -9.33
CA LEU A 490 -13.79 -32.78 -9.46
C LEU A 490 -12.91 -32.41 -8.25
N ALA A 491 -12.97 -31.18 -7.76
CA ALA A 491 -12.26 -30.74 -6.57
C ALA A 491 -12.70 -31.52 -5.30
N GLY A 492 -14.00 -31.77 -5.14
CA GLY A 492 -14.52 -32.59 -4.05
C GLY A 492 -14.05 -34.04 -4.12
N LEU A 493 -14.01 -34.66 -5.31
CA LEU A 493 -13.49 -36.03 -5.48
C LEU A 493 -11.98 -36.14 -5.19
N LEU A 494 -11.23 -35.04 -5.43
CA LEU A 494 -9.78 -35.00 -5.25
C LEU A 494 -9.34 -34.46 -3.87
N ASP A 495 -10.28 -34.12 -2.99
CA ASP A 495 -10.03 -33.47 -1.71
C ASP A 495 -9.14 -32.22 -1.84
N ARG A 496 -9.52 -31.30 -2.75
CA ARG A 496 -8.79 -30.08 -3.05
C ARG A 496 -9.61 -28.84 -2.63
N PRO A 497 -9.55 -28.45 -1.34
CA PRO A 497 -10.31 -27.31 -0.83
C PRO A 497 -9.93 -25.97 -1.48
N ASP A 498 -8.71 -25.81 -1.94
CA ASP A 498 -8.23 -24.63 -2.67
C ASP A 498 -8.99 -24.44 -4.01
N ILE A 499 -9.15 -25.51 -4.80
CA ILE A 499 -9.88 -25.48 -6.07
C ILE A 499 -11.38 -25.35 -5.80
N PHE A 500 -11.86 -26.02 -4.76
CA PHE A 500 -13.27 -26.01 -4.38
C PHE A 500 -13.73 -24.59 -4.01
N CYS A 501 -13.00 -23.89 -3.14
CA CYS A 501 -13.34 -22.50 -2.76
C CYS A 501 -13.19 -21.53 -3.95
N HIS A 502 -12.20 -21.73 -4.84
CA HIS A 502 -12.05 -20.94 -6.05
C HIS A 502 -13.26 -21.09 -6.99
N ALA A 503 -13.76 -22.32 -7.17
CA ALA A 503 -14.91 -22.58 -8.02
C ALA A 503 -16.23 -22.10 -7.38
N LEU A 504 -16.43 -22.29 -6.07
CA LEU A 504 -17.57 -21.72 -5.33
C LEU A 504 -17.68 -20.21 -5.51
N ASN A 505 -16.55 -19.51 -5.48
CA ASN A 505 -16.51 -18.08 -5.69
C ASN A 505 -17.03 -17.66 -7.07
N ASN A 506 -16.64 -18.39 -8.13
CA ASN A 506 -17.10 -18.13 -9.49
C ASN A 506 -18.60 -18.39 -9.64
N VAL A 507 -19.06 -19.56 -9.16
CA VAL A 507 -20.46 -19.96 -9.25
C VAL A 507 -21.34 -19.02 -8.43
N GLY A 508 -20.95 -18.70 -7.18
CA GLY A 508 -21.69 -17.78 -6.33
C GLY A 508 -21.79 -16.37 -6.93
N SER A 509 -20.72 -15.90 -7.59
CA SER A 509 -20.76 -14.62 -8.30
C SER A 509 -21.70 -14.64 -9.52
N ALA A 510 -21.77 -15.75 -10.25
CA ALA A 510 -22.70 -15.90 -11.39
C ALA A 510 -24.16 -16.03 -10.94
N GLU A 511 -24.41 -16.71 -9.84
CA GLU A 511 -25.76 -16.95 -9.29
C GLU A 511 -26.47 -15.68 -8.79
N GLN A 512 -25.76 -14.57 -8.56
CA GLN A 512 -26.37 -13.31 -8.05
C GLN A 512 -27.57 -12.83 -8.86
N TRP A 513 -27.62 -13.17 -10.14
CA TRP A 513 -28.68 -12.77 -11.07
C TRP A 513 -29.80 -13.79 -11.24
N LEU A 514 -29.63 -15.01 -10.69
CA LEU A 514 -30.57 -16.13 -10.82
C LEU A 514 -31.18 -16.50 -9.45
N ASP A 515 -30.33 -16.69 -8.44
CA ASP A 515 -30.68 -16.97 -7.04
C ASP A 515 -29.65 -16.28 -6.12
N LEU A 516 -29.99 -15.06 -5.72
CA LEU A 516 -29.12 -14.24 -4.87
C LEU A 516 -28.79 -14.90 -3.53
N ALA A 517 -29.73 -15.63 -2.92
CA ALA A 517 -29.52 -16.27 -1.62
C ALA A 517 -28.48 -17.41 -1.75
N SER A 518 -28.60 -18.24 -2.77
CA SER A 518 -27.63 -19.29 -3.11
C SER A 518 -26.26 -18.69 -3.43
N GLY A 519 -26.22 -17.64 -4.26
CA GLY A 519 -24.98 -16.94 -4.62
C GLY A 519 -24.22 -16.40 -3.39
N ARG A 520 -24.92 -15.69 -2.49
CA ARG A 520 -24.35 -15.20 -1.23
C ARG A 520 -23.83 -16.33 -0.32
N GLN A 521 -24.58 -17.41 -0.21
CA GLN A 521 -24.17 -18.56 0.59
C GLN A 521 -22.87 -19.19 0.06
N ARG A 522 -22.76 -19.38 -1.27
CA ARG A 522 -21.53 -19.92 -1.90
C ARG A 522 -20.34 -19.01 -1.74
N LEU A 523 -20.51 -17.70 -1.88
CA LEU A 523 -19.46 -16.70 -1.65
C LEU A 523 -19.00 -16.69 -0.18
N ALA A 524 -19.93 -16.76 0.78
CA ALA A 524 -19.61 -16.84 2.20
C ALA A 524 -18.83 -18.12 2.53
N GLN A 525 -19.27 -19.29 2.01
CA GLN A 525 -18.57 -20.54 2.17
C GLN A 525 -17.16 -20.51 1.54
N SER A 526 -17.03 -19.91 0.34
CA SER A 526 -15.73 -19.73 -0.30
C SER A 526 -14.77 -18.90 0.58
N LEU A 527 -15.27 -17.79 1.17
CA LEU A 527 -14.48 -16.93 2.05
C LEU A 527 -14.07 -17.66 3.34
N GLU A 528 -14.99 -18.38 3.97
CA GLU A 528 -14.74 -19.16 5.20
C GLU A 528 -13.63 -20.19 4.97
N ILE A 529 -13.76 -21.04 3.94
CA ILE A 529 -12.73 -22.04 3.59
C ILE A 529 -11.39 -21.36 3.29
N ALA A 530 -11.40 -20.25 2.54
CA ALA A 530 -10.16 -19.57 2.17
C ALA A 530 -9.43 -18.98 3.39
N ILE A 531 -10.17 -18.44 4.38
CA ILE A 531 -9.59 -17.93 5.63
C ILE A 531 -9.08 -19.08 6.51
N GLU A 532 -9.90 -20.11 6.73
CA GLU A 532 -9.54 -21.25 7.59
C GLU A 532 -8.31 -22.01 7.08
N GLN A 533 -8.19 -22.17 5.76
CA GLN A 533 -7.09 -22.88 5.11
C GLN A 533 -5.91 -21.98 4.74
N ASN A 534 -5.97 -20.68 5.10
CA ASN A 534 -4.96 -19.67 4.74
C ASN A 534 -4.68 -19.55 3.22
N PHE A 535 -5.71 -19.69 2.39
CA PHE A 535 -5.62 -19.45 0.94
C PHE A 535 -5.74 -17.96 0.65
N GLN A 536 -4.67 -17.21 0.88
CA GLN A 536 -4.65 -15.74 0.94
C GLN A 536 -5.26 -15.08 -0.28
N GLU A 537 -4.87 -15.49 -1.49
CA GLU A 537 -5.41 -14.95 -2.74
C GLU A 537 -6.91 -15.26 -2.89
N HIS A 538 -7.35 -16.47 -2.53
CA HIS A 538 -8.76 -16.86 -2.63
C HIS A 538 -9.63 -16.08 -1.64
N ALA A 539 -9.12 -15.79 -0.45
CA ALA A 539 -9.81 -14.94 0.53
C ALA A 539 -9.97 -13.50 0.00
N ALA A 540 -8.89 -12.91 -0.54
CA ALA A 540 -8.95 -11.57 -1.15
C ALA A 540 -9.95 -11.51 -2.31
N ARG A 541 -9.97 -12.54 -3.16
CA ARG A 541 -10.94 -12.71 -4.23
C ARG A 541 -12.38 -12.82 -3.73
N ALA A 542 -12.60 -13.59 -2.66
CA ALA A 542 -13.93 -13.77 -2.09
C ALA A 542 -14.46 -12.47 -1.49
N PHE A 543 -13.62 -11.70 -0.77
CA PHE A 543 -13.98 -10.34 -0.31
C PHE A 543 -14.37 -9.44 -1.47
N THR A 544 -13.55 -9.41 -2.52
CA THR A 544 -13.78 -8.58 -3.71
C THR A 544 -15.11 -8.92 -4.40
N ASN A 545 -15.32 -10.19 -4.71
CA ASN A 545 -16.51 -10.61 -5.44
C ASN A 545 -17.78 -10.48 -4.59
N SER A 546 -17.73 -10.81 -3.30
CA SER A 546 -18.85 -10.56 -2.37
C SER A 546 -19.22 -9.08 -2.33
N ALA A 547 -18.24 -8.19 -2.24
CA ALA A 547 -18.47 -6.75 -2.24
C ALA A 547 -19.07 -6.26 -3.58
N CYS A 548 -18.57 -6.77 -4.71
CA CYS A 548 -19.12 -6.44 -6.04
C CYS A 548 -20.58 -6.93 -6.18
N VAL A 549 -20.90 -8.13 -5.68
CA VAL A 549 -22.29 -8.63 -5.64
C VAL A 549 -23.17 -7.68 -4.83
N GLU A 550 -22.75 -7.30 -3.63
CA GLU A 550 -23.50 -6.35 -2.81
C GLU A 550 -23.64 -4.98 -3.49
N MET A 551 -22.61 -4.49 -4.17
CA MET A 551 -22.69 -3.26 -4.98
C MET A 551 -23.75 -3.36 -6.09
N ASN A 552 -23.78 -4.47 -6.82
CA ASN A 552 -24.74 -4.73 -7.90
C ASN A 552 -26.18 -4.84 -7.39
N GLN A 553 -26.35 -5.38 -6.17
CA GLN A 553 -27.63 -5.57 -5.49
C GLN A 553 -28.01 -4.38 -4.59
N LEU A 554 -27.28 -3.26 -4.70
CA LEU A 554 -27.49 -2.00 -3.94
C LEU A 554 -27.34 -2.16 -2.42
N GLY A 555 -26.69 -3.22 -1.94
CA GLY A 555 -26.38 -3.48 -0.53
C GLY A 555 -25.16 -2.68 -0.03
N TYR A 556 -25.18 -1.35 -0.14
CA TYR A 556 -24.01 -0.49 0.06
C TYR A 556 -23.36 -0.58 1.45
N GLY A 557 -24.15 -0.89 2.49
CA GLY A 557 -23.64 -1.07 3.86
C GLY A 557 -22.73 -2.30 3.97
N GLU A 558 -23.20 -3.45 3.47
CA GLU A 558 -22.45 -4.71 3.46
C GLU A 558 -21.28 -4.65 2.47
N ALA A 559 -21.46 -4.03 1.30
CA ALA A 559 -20.37 -3.80 0.34
C ALA A 559 -19.21 -3.03 0.99
N ARG A 560 -19.51 -1.97 1.76
CA ARG A 560 -18.50 -1.20 2.50
C ARG A 560 -17.77 -2.07 3.52
N SER A 561 -18.51 -2.81 4.34
CA SER A 561 -17.95 -3.70 5.36
C SER A 561 -16.98 -4.73 4.75
N LEU A 562 -17.40 -5.36 3.64
CA LEU A 562 -16.59 -6.34 2.91
C LEU A 562 -15.32 -5.72 2.30
N LEU A 563 -15.45 -4.52 1.69
CA LEU A 563 -14.30 -3.81 1.11
C LEU A 563 -13.29 -3.40 2.18
N GLU A 564 -13.73 -2.82 3.30
CA GLU A 564 -12.84 -2.39 4.38
C GLU A 564 -12.13 -3.59 5.03
N ARG A 565 -12.85 -4.69 5.30
CA ARG A 565 -12.27 -5.93 5.81
C ARG A 565 -11.29 -6.56 4.80
N GLY A 566 -11.67 -6.60 3.53
CA GLY A 566 -10.84 -7.16 2.45
C GLY A 566 -9.58 -6.34 2.19
N ILE A 567 -9.66 -5.01 2.21
CA ILE A 567 -8.51 -4.11 2.10
C ILE A 567 -7.54 -4.33 3.26
N ASN A 568 -8.05 -4.38 4.49
CA ASN A 568 -7.22 -4.66 5.67
C ASN A 568 -6.54 -6.04 5.56
N TYR A 569 -7.29 -7.07 5.15
CA TYR A 569 -6.76 -8.41 4.92
C TYR A 569 -5.63 -8.41 3.87
N CYS A 570 -5.81 -7.67 2.78
CA CYS A 570 -4.78 -7.57 1.73
C CYS A 570 -3.54 -6.79 2.18
N VAL A 571 -3.70 -5.76 3.01
CA VAL A 571 -2.58 -5.05 3.63
C VAL A 571 -1.77 -5.99 4.52
N GLU A 572 -2.46 -6.80 5.31
CA GLU A 572 -1.84 -7.74 6.26
C GLU A 572 -1.13 -8.92 5.58
N ASN A 573 -1.47 -9.22 4.32
CA ASN A 573 -0.92 -10.35 3.57
C ASN A 573 -0.17 -9.91 2.28
N ASP A 574 0.22 -8.63 2.15
CA ASP A 574 0.95 -8.05 1.00
C ASP A 574 0.30 -8.34 -0.37
N LEU A 575 -1.03 -8.39 -0.44
CA LEU A 575 -1.79 -8.67 -1.66
C LEU A 575 -2.11 -7.37 -2.40
N VAL A 576 -1.10 -6.71 -2.95
CA VAL A 576 -1.17 -5.36 -3.53
C VAL A 576 -2.21 -5.26 -4.64
N THR A 577 -2.26 -6.22 -5.56
CA THR A 577 -3.19 -6.26 -6.69
C THR A 577 -4.66 -6.22 -6.23
N TRP A 578 -5.01 -7.06 -5.26
CA TRP A 578 -6.37 -7.15 -4.72
C TRP A 578 -6.74 -5.95 -3.86
N ARG A 579 -5.80 -5.48 -3.05
CA ARG A 579 -5.97 -4.26 -2.24
C ARG A 579 -6.34 -3.07 -3.10
N ASP A 580 -5.54 -2.81 -4.14
CA ASP A 580 -5.71 -1.62 -4.98
C ASP A 580 -6.96 -1.72 -5.86
N TYR A 581 -7.33 -2.92 -6.32
CA TYR A 581 -8.61 -3.15 -7.00
C TYR A 581 -9.81 -2.83 -6.08
N MET A 582 -9.83 -3.36 -4.84
CA MET A 582 -10.89 -3.08 -3.85
C MET A 582 -10.94 -1.61 -3.46
N ARG A 583 -9.81 -0.90 -3.37
CA ARG A 583 -9.77 0.55 -3.15
C ARG A 583 -10.46 1.29 -4.29
N GLY A 584 -10.25 0.89 -5.53
CA GLY A 584 -10.96 1.45 -6.69
C GLY A 584 -12.48 1.22 -6.63
N VAL A 585 -12.91 0.03 -6.22
CA VAL A 585 -14.35 -0.27 -6.00
C VAL A 585 -14.91 0.56 -4.83
N LEU A 586 -14.13 0.76 -3.76
CA LEU A 586 -14.51 1.62 -2.64
C LEU A 586 -14.67 3.09 -3.06
N ALA A 587 -13.85 3.58 -3.99
CA ALA A 587 -14.01 4.91 -4.56
C ALA A 587 -15.36 5.04 -5.32
N GLN A 588 -15.76 4.01 -6.08
CA GLN A 588 -17.09 3.97 -6.72
C GLN A 588 -18.23 3.96 -5.70
N LEU A 589 -18.12 3.17 -4.64
CA LEU A 589 -19.10 3.13 -3.55
C LEU A 589 -19.25 4.49 -2.86
N ARG A 590 -18.12 5.14 -2.54
CA ARG A 590 -18.11 6.49 -1.94
C ARG A 590 -18.77 7.53 -2.86
N LEU A 591 -18.53 7.43 -4.17
CA LEU A 591 -19.19 8.29 -5.16
C LEU A 591 -20.70 8.13 -5.13
N ARG A 592 -21.23 6.88 -5.08
CA ARG A 592 -22.66 6.61 -4.96
C ARG A 592 -23.25 7.12 -3.65
N GLN A 593 -22.52 7.04 -2.55
CA GLN A 593 -22.94 7.52 -1.23
C GLN A 593 -22.73 9.04 -1.03
N GLY A 594 -22.40 9.79 -2.07
CA GLY A 594 -22.20 11.24 -2.00
C GLY A 594 -20.92 11.72 -1.32
N GLN A 595 -19.99 10.81 -1.01
CA GLN A 595 -18.69 11.12 -0.39
C GLN A 595 -17.64 11.45 -1.46
N TRP A 596 -17.92 12.47 -2.26
CA TRP A 596 -17.21 12.74 -3.51
C TRP A 596 -15.74 13.12 -3.32
N ASP A 597 -15.40 13.87 -2.27
CA ASP A 597 -14.01 14.28 -2.01
C ASP A 597 -13.15 13.08 -1.58
N LEU A 598 -13.73 12.16 -0.79
CA LEU A 598 -13.05 10.90 -0.44
C LEU A 598 -12.89 9.96 -1.64
N ALA A 599 -13.90 9.92 -2.52
CA ALA A 599 -13.82 9.14 -3.76
C ALA A 599 -12.73 9.67 -4.70
N GLU A 600 -12.61 11.00 -4.83
CA GLU A 600 -11.60 11.65 -5.65
C GLU A 600 -10.18 11.41 -5.11
N ALA A 601 -9.98 11.63 -3.80
CA ALA A 601 -8.69 11.42 -3.16
C ALA A 601 -8.20 9.98 -3.31
N GLU A 602 -9.09 8.99 -3.11
CA GLU A 602 -8.78 7.56 -3.29
C GLU A 602 -8.42 7.23 -4.74
N ALA A 603 -9.22 7.73 -5.70
CA ALA A 603 -8.98 7.47 -7.11
C ALA A 603 -7.67 8.10 -7.60
N LEU A 604 -7.36 9.34 -7.19
CA LEU A 604 -6.13 10.03 -7.57
C LEU A 604 -4.88 9.34 -6.98
N ASP A 605 -4.94 8.89 -5.72
CA ASP A 605 -3.84 8.16 -5.10
C ASP A 605 -3.54 6.85 -5.85
N LEU A 606 -4.59 6.10 -6.23
CA LEU A 606 -4.44 4.88 -7.03
C LEU A 606 -3.88 5.15 -8.42
N LEU A 607 -4.33 6.21 -9.08
CA LEU A 607 -3.91 6.55 -10.44
C LEU A 607 -2.51 7.16 -10.51
N ALA A 608 -1.97 7.62 -9.40
CA ALA A 608 -0.57 8.06 -9.28
C ALA A 608 0.42 6.88 -9.30
N ASN A 609 -0.05 5.63 -9.14
CA ASN A 609 0.78 4.43 -9.24
C ASN A 609 0.85 3.93 -10.69
N ASP A 610 1.91 4.27 -11.40
CA ASP A 610 2.13 3.87 -12.81
C ASP A 610 2.40 2.36 -12.97
N GLN A 611 2.71 1.63 -11.89
CA GLN A 611 2.95 0.19 -11.91
C GLN A 611 1.66 -0.64 -11.76
N ALA A 612 0.55 0.00 -11.38
CA ALA A 612 -0.72 -0.70 -11.27
C ALA A 612 -1.22 -1.13 -12.66
N THR A 613 -1.64 -2.41 -12.75
CA THR A 613 -2.18 -2.94 -14.02
C THR A 613 -3.43 -2.19 -14.44
N ALA A 614 -3.67 -2.21 -15.72
CA ALA A 614 -4.84 -1.57 -16.31
C ALA A 614 -6.15 -2.04 -15.63
N LEU A 615 -6.29 -3.35 -15.34
CA LEU A 615 -7.47 -3.88 -14.65
C LEU A 615 -7.67 -3.28 -13.26
N VAL A 616 -6.58 -3.14 -12.49
CA VAL A 616 -6.60 -2.59 -11.13
C VAL A 616 -6.97 -1.10 -11.14
N ARG A 617 -6.50 -0.36 -12.14
CA ARG A 617 -6.78 1.08 -12.31
C ARG A 617 -8.23 1.36 -12.73
N TYR A 618 -8.86 0.43 -13.48
CA TYR A 618 -10.14 0.66 -14.14
C TYR A 618 -11.26 1.14 -13.20
N PRO A 619 -11.51 0.55 -12.01
CA PRO A 619 -12.55 1.05 -11.11
C PRO A 619 -12.32 2.50 -10.65
N ALA A 620 -11.05 2.90 -10.43
CA ALA A 620 -10.68 4.27 -10.06
C ALA A 620 -10.86 5.24 -11.22
N VAL A 621 -10.51 4.84 -12.46
CA VAL A 621 -10.75 5.62 -13.69
C VAL A 621 -12.23 5.90 -13.86
N VAL A 622 -13.10 4.88 -13.71
CA VAL A 622 -14.55 5.04 -13.79
C VAL A 622 -15.07 6.00 -12.73
N ALA A 623 -14.63 5.85 -11.47
CA ALA A 623 -15.07 6.73 -10.38
C ALA A 623 -14.71 8.20 -10.65
N LEU A 624 -13.45 8.46 -11.04
CA LEU A 624 -12.95 9.80 -11.31
C LEU A 624 -13.59 10.42 -12.55
N ALA A 625 -13.79 9.64 -13.62
CA ALA A 625 -14.43 10.10 -14.85
C ALA A 625 -15.90 10.52 -14.59
N ARG A 626 -16.68 9.69 -13.88
CA ARG A 626 -18.06 10.03 -13.50
C ARG A 626 -18.11 11.26 -12.61
N LEU A 627 -17.23 11.37 -11.64
CA LEU A 627 -17.14 12.53 -10.74
C LEU A 627 -16.92 13.83 -11.53
N ARG A 628 -15.90 13.84 -12.40
CA ARG A 628 -15.56 15.04 -13.20
C ARG A 628 -16.67 15.41 -14.17
N VAL A 629 -17.31 14.45 -14.83
CA VAL A 629 -18.47 14.71 -15.71
C VAL A 629 -19.61 15.37 -14.92
N ARG A 630 -19.94 14.84 -13.74
CA ARG A 630 -21.03 15.36 -12.87
C ARG A 630 -20.72 16.75 -12.32
N ARG A 631 -19.48 17.03 -11.97
CA ARG A 631 -19.03 18.36 -11.53
C ARG A 631 -18.94 19.36 -12.72
N GLY A 632 -18.61 18.87 -13.90
CA GLY A 632 -18.23 19.68 -15.07
C GLY A 632 -16.78 20.11 -15.03
N ASP A 633 -15.90 19.31 -14.43
CA ASP A 633 -14.47 19.58 -14.28
C ASP A 633 -13.72 19.27 -15.59
N PRO A 634 -12.61 19.96 -15.88
CA PRO A 634 -11.76 19.68 -17.04
C PRO A 634 -10.96 18.37 -16.87
N GLY A 635 -10.32 17.90 -17.94
CA GLY A 635 -9.36 16.78 -17.88
C GLY A 635 -10.01 15.39 -17.88
N THR A 636 -11.21 15.27 -18.43
CA THR A 636 -11.87 13.97 -18.65
C THR A 636 -11.28 13.17 -19.81
N GLY A 637 -10.70 13.84 -20.85
CA GLY A 637 -10.18 13.19 -22.06
C GLY A 637 -9.25 12.00 -21.80
N PRO A 638 -8.16 12.15 -21.04
CA PRO A 638 -7.25 11.04 -20.75
C PRO A 638 -7.92 9.84 -20.06
N LEU A 639 -8.92 10.08 -19.20
CA LEU A 639 -9.69 9.02 -18.54
C LEU A 639 -10.54 8.25 -19.56
N PHE A 640 -11.17 8.95 -20.51
CA PHE A 640 -11.92 8.29 -21.58
C PHE A 640 -11.00 7.49 -22.51
N GLU A 641 -9.85 8.02 -22.87
CA GLU A 641 -8.84 7.31 -23.66
C GLU A 641 -8.36 6.03 -22.95
N GLU A 642 -8.19 6.08 -21.63
CA GLU A 642 -7.83 4.90 -20.83
C GLU A 642 -8.96 3.87 -20.86
N MET A 643 -10.23 4.28 -20.68
CA MET A 643 -11.39 3.40 -20.77
C MET A 643 -11.53 2.78 -22.16
N MET A 644 -11.34 3.56 -23.24
CA MET A 644 -11.42 3.05 -24.62
C MET A 644 -10.35 2.00 -24.91
N ARG A 645 -9.11 2.22 -24.48
CA ARG A 645 -8.04 1.22 -24.64
C ARG A 645 -8.40 -0.14 -24.00
N PHE A 646 -9.19 -0.12 -22.94
CA PHE A 646 -9.73 -1.36 -22.34
C PHE A 646 -10.76 -2.04 -23.24
N LEU A 647 -11.64 -1.28 -23.82
CA LEU A 647 -12.70 -1.81 -24.69
C LEU A 647 -12.11 -2.41 -25.96
N GLU A 648 -11.09 -1.81 -26.55
CA GLU A 648 -10.36 -2.32 -27.73
C GLU A 648 -9.71 -3.69 -27.48
N ARG A 649 -9.25 -3.95 -26.25
CA ARG A 649 -8.59 -5.20 -25.86
C ARG A 649 -9.54 -6.34 -25.53
N GLY A 650 -10.86 -6.10 -25.41
CA GLY A 650 -11.73 -7.21 -25.07
C GLY A 650 -13.21 -6.96 -24.83
N GLY A 651 -13.76 -5.76 -25.03
CA GLY A 651 -15.21 -5.48 -25.12
C GLY A 651 -16.15 -6.17 -24.11
N GLU A 652 -15.68 -6.49 -22.90
CA GLU A 652 -16.49 -7.17 -21.87
C GLU A 652 -17.57 -6.26 -21.31
N LEU A 653 -18.72 -6.85 -20.95
CA LEU A 653 -19.84 -6.11 -20.37
C LEU A 653 -19.43 -5.28 -19.13
N GLN A 654 -18.61 -5.85 -18.23
CA GLN A 654 -18.14 -5.14 -17.03
C GLN A 654 -17.29 -3.88 -17.31
N ARG A 655 -16.86 -3.68 -18.54
CA ARG A 655 -16.12 -2.51 -19.01
C ARG A 655 -16.97 -1.65 -19.93
N LEU A 656 -17.74 -2.27 -20.82
CA LEU A 656 -18.61 -1.56 -21.73
C LEU A 656 -19.76 -0.87 -21.00
N ALA A 657 -20.39 -1.54 -20.01
CA ALA A 657 -21.53 -0.95 -19.30
C ALA A 657 -21.15 0.34 -18.52
N PRO A 658 -20.05 0.40 -17.74
CA PRO A 658 -19.65 1.67 -17.12
C PRO A 658 -19.30 2.78 -18.11
N TYR A 659 -18.74 2.43 -19.26
CA TYR A 659 -18.44 3.39 -20.33
C TYR A 659 -19.71 3.89 -20.99
N ALA A 660 -20.65 3.00 -21.33
CA ALA A 660 -21.96 3.36 -21.89
C ALA A 660 -22.76 4.25 -20.93
N LEU A 661 -22.77 3.93 -19.62
CA LEU A 661 -23.38 4.78 -18.58
C LEU A 661 -22.77 6.18 -18.56
N LEU A 662 -21.45 6.27 -18.64
CA LEU A 662 -20.75 7.56 -18.62
C LEU A 662 -21.04 8.36 -19.89
N MET A 663 -21.11 7.72 -21.07
CA MET A 663 -21.48 8.36 -22.34
C MET A 663 -22.95 8.82 -22.32
N ALA A 664 -23.84 8.04 -21.71
CA ALA A 664 -25.25 8.43 -21.52
C ALA A 664 -25.36 9.65 -20.58
N GLU A 665 -24.64 9.70 -19.47
CA GLU A 665 -24.59 10.87 -18.59
C GLU A 665 -24.08 12.12 -19.37
N ARG A 666 -23.04 11.97 -20.19
CA ARG A 666 -22.51 13.07 -21.03
C ARG A 666 -23.48 13.54 -22.10
N ALA A 667 -24.11 12.60 -22.81
CA ALA A 667 -25.13 12.94 -23.83
C ALA A 667 -26.30 13.69 -23.20
N TRP A 668 -26.80 13.25 -22.06
CA TRP A 668 -27.84 13.95 -21.32
C TRP A 668 -27.44 15.37 -20.89
N LEU A 669 -26.16 15.57 -20.52
CA LEU A 669 -25.59 16.88 -20.21
C LEU A 669 -25.30 17.75 -21.46
N GLY A 670 -25.46 17.22 -22.67
CA GLY A 670 -25.13 17.90 -23.92
C GLY A 670 -23.63 17.97 -24.23
N GLN A 671 -22.85 17.02 -23.71
CA GLN A 671 -21.40 16.92 -23.86
C GLN A 671 -20.96 15.77 -24.79
N ALA A 672 -21.87 14.95 -25.29
CA ALA A 672 -21.67 13.86 -26.24
C ALA A 672 -22.90 13.72 -27.15
N ASP A 673 -22.72 12.93 -28.21
CA ASP A 673 -23.80 12.61 -29.17
C ASP A 673 -24.77 11.59 -28.52
N THR A 674 -26.07 11.82 -28.74
CA THR A 674 -27.11 10.97 -28.12
C THR A 674 -27.24 9.65 -28.84
N ASP A 675 -27.10 9.63 -30.18
CA ASP A 675 -27.21 8.37 -30.95
C ASP A 675 -26.03 7.46 -30.66
N GLU A 676 -24.80 8.01 -30.53
CA GLU A 676 -23.61 7.26 -30.09
C GLU A 676 -23.81 6.64 -28.72
N ALA A 677 -24.38 7.38 -27.75
CA ALA A 677 -24.66 6.87 -26.42
C ALA A 677 -25.69 5.73 -26.42
N LEU A 678 -26.72 5.85 -27.24
CA LEU A 678 -27.76 4.81 -27.41
C LEU A 678 -27.18 3.55 -28.07
N ASP A 679 -26.35 3.70 -29.11
CA ASP A 679 -25.65 2.58 -29.75
C ASP A 679 -24.74 1.81 -28.76
N LEU A 680 -24.07 2.51 -27.84
CA LEU A 680 -23.26 1.89 -26.79
C LEU A 680 -24.14 1.13 -25.77
N ILE A 681 -25.30 1.64 -25.43
CA ILE A 681 -26.28 0.92 -24.58
C ILE A 681 -26.76 -0.34 -25.29
N ASP A 682 -27.10 -0.27 -26.59
CA ASP A 682 -27.51 -1.42 -27.37
C ASP A 682 -26.42 -2.47 -27.48
N ALA A 683 -25.20 -2.03 -27.71
CA ALA A 683 -24.03 -2.92 -27.72
C ALA A 683 -23.81 -3.62 -26.37
N ALA A 684 -23.95 -2.91 -25.24
CA ALA A 684 -23.85 -3.51 -23.91
C ALA A 684 -24.96 -4.54 -23.65
N GLU A 685 -26.21 -4.22 -23.98
CA GLU A 685 -27.35 -5.11 -23.80
C GLU A 685 -27.27 -6.37 -24.67
N SER A 686 -26.62 -6.31 -25.83
CA SER A 686 -26.40 -7.47 -26.69
C SER A 686 -25.47 -8.54 -26.11
N LEU A 687 -24.66 -8.17 -25.11
CA LEU A 687 -23.65 -9.08 -24.53
C LEU A 687 -24.22 -10.06 -23.49
N SER A 688 -25.41 -9.81 -22.93
CA SER A 688 -26.05 -10.71 -21.98
C SER A 688 -27.57 -10.70 -22.14
N PRO A 689 -28.22 -11.85 -22.06
CA PRO A 689 -29.69 -11.93 -22.06
C PRO A 689 -30.32 -11.51 -20.71
N THR A 690 -29.52 -11.31 -19.67
CA THR A 690 -30.00 -11.04 -18.31
C THR A 690 -30.27 -9.56 -18.10
N ARG A 691 -31.52 -9.14 -18.32
CA ARG A 691 -31.93 -7.72 -18.28
C ARG A 691 -31.72 -7.02 -16.91
N ALA A 692 -31.75 -7.78 -15.81
CA ALA A 692 -31.53 -7.24 -14.48
C ALA A 692 -30.16 -6.49 -14.34
N ILE A 693 -29.15 -6.92 -15.10
CA ILE A 693 -27.80 -6.31 -15.14
C ILE A 693 -27.85 -4.88 -15.69
N PHE A 694 -28.84 -4.58 -16.56
CA PHE A 694 -28.93 -3.31 -17.30
C PHE A 694 -29.87 -2.29 -16.67
N ALA A 695 -30.32 -2.49 -15.42
CA ALA A 695 -31.30 -1.62 -14.78
C ALA A 695 -30.92 -0.12 -14.80
N GLU A 696 -29.66 0.23 -14.51
CA GLU A 696 -29.16 1.61 -14.59
C GLU A 696 -29.12 2.12 -16.04
N LEU A 697 -28.67 1.29 -16.99
CA LEU A 697 -28.64 1.64 -18.44
C LEU A 697 -30.03 1.89 -19.00
N ALA A 698 -31.04 1.05 -18.63
CA ALA A 698 -32.41 1.24 -19.05
C ALA A 698 -33.00 2.59 -18.57
N CYS A 699 -32.69 3.01 -17.35
CA CYS A 699 -33.07 4.34 -16.85
C CYS A 699 -32.41 5.47 -17.66
N TRP A 700 -31.13 5.36 -17.99
CA TRP A 700 -30.43 6.34 -18.82
C TRP A 700 -30.95 6.35 -20.25
N ARG A 701 -31.27 5.16 -20.83
CA ARG A 701 -31.94 5.08 -22.15
C ARG A 701 -33.24 5.86 -22.13
N GLN A 702 -34.10 5.66 -21.12
CA GLN A 702 -35.36 6.39 -21.00
C GLN A 702 -35.17 7.90 -20.83
N MET A 703 -34.11 8.34 -20.12
CA MET A 703 -33.77 9.76 -19.99
C MET A 703 -33.32 10.39 -21.32
N LEU A 704 -32.64 9.64 -22.20
CA LEU A 704 -32.20 10.10 -23.52
C LEU A 704 -33.30 9.99 -24.60
N ALA A 705 -34.08 8.95 -24.53
CA ALA A 705 -35.19 8.66 -25.46
C ALA A 705 -36.50 8.37 -24.68
N PRO A 706 -37.21 9.40 -24.21
CA PRO A 706 -38.38 9.24 -23.32
C PRO A 706 -39.53 8.41 -23.90
N ASP A 707 -39.64 8.34 -25.21
CA ASP A 707 -40.70 7.57 -25.91
C ASP A 707 -40.34 6.09 -26.12
N CYS A 708 -39.14 5.66 -25.63
CA CYS A 708 -38.73 4.26 -25.75
C CYS A 708 -39.43 3.38 -24.71
N ASP A 709 -39.94 2.22 -25.16
CA ASP A 709 -40.45 1.20 -24.23
C ASP A 709 -39.31 0.63 -23.38
N PRO A 710 -39.38 0.70 -22.04
CA PRO A 710 -38.37 0.13 -21.18
C PRO A 710 -38.27 -1.41 -21.27
N GLY A 711 -39.29 -2.06 -21.88
CA GLY A 711 -39.36 -3.52 -22.02
C GLY A 711 -39.60 -4.24 -20.69
N ASP A 712 -39.18 -5.51 -20.60
CA ASP A 712 -39.35 -6.30 -19.38
C ASP A 712 -38.39 -5.81 -18.26
N THR A 713 -38.96 -5.34 -17.16
CA THR A 713 -38.24 -4.88 -15.97
C THR A 713 -38.17 -5.92 -14.86
N THR A 714 -38.61 -7.16 -15.11
CA THR A 714 -38.58 -8.26 -14.13
C THR A 714 -37.16 -8.55 -13.68
N GLY A 715 -36.95 -8.67 -12.37
CA GLY A 715 -35.64 -8.92 -11.77
C GLY A 715 -34.72 -7.68 -11.62
N MET A 716 -35.08 -6.53 -12.19
CA MET A 716 -34.37 -5.28 -11.94
C MET A 716 -34.53 -4.85 -10.49
N ALA A 717 -33.49 -4.22 -9.91
CA ALA A 717 -33.55 -3.69 -8.57
C ALA A 717 -34.68 -2.65 -8.40
N GLU A 718 -35.34 -2.69 -7.26
CA GLU A 718 -36.58 -1.99 -6.97
C GLU A 718 -36.59 -0.51 -7.38
N PRO A 719 -35.61 0.34 -6.99
CA PRO A 719 -35.70 1.77 -7.31
C PRO A 719 -35.58 2.07 -8.81
N TYR A 720 -34.85 1.26 -9.58
CA TYR A 720 -34.79 1.40 -11.05
C TYR A 720 -36.11 1.00 -11.69
N ARG A 721 -36.72 -0.09 -11.23
CA ARG A 721 -38.05 -0.53 -11.72
C ARG A 721 -39.14 0.52 -11.42
N MET A 722 -39.11 1.14 -10.23
CA MET A 722 -39.99 2.26 -9.87
C MET A 722 -39.82 3.44 -10.81
N LEU A 723 -38.58 3.84 -11.10
CA LEU A 723 -38.30 4.95 -12.04
C LEU A 723 -38.80 4.65 -13.45
N LEU A 724 -38.54 3.45 -13.97
CA LEU A 724 -39.02 3.01 -15.30
C LEU A 724 -40.53 2.94 -15.37
N GLY A 725 -41.21 2.65 -14.25
CA GLY A 725 -42.66 2.67 -14.10
C GLY A 725 -43.26 4.05 -13.80
N GLY A 726 -42.44 5.11 -13.70
CA GLY A 726 -42.91 6.48 -13.43
C GLY A 726 -43.09 6.82 -11.93
N ASP A 727 -42.83 5.89 -11.02
CA ASP A 727 -42.86 6.13 -9.57
C ASP A 727 -41.54 6.74 -9.08
N TRP A 728 -41.35 8.01 -9.46
CA TRP A 728 -40.16 8.75 -9.08
C TRP A 728 -40.05 9.01 -7.55
N GLN A 729 -41.21 9.14 -6.87
CA GLN A 729 -41.27 9.41 -5.42
C GLN A 729 -40.86 8.18 -4.63
N GLY A 730 -41.45 7.02 -4.92
CA GLY A 730 -41.04 5.76 -4.29
C GLY A 730 -39.55 5.45 -4.50
N ALA A 731 -39.05 5.66 -5.75
CA ALA A 731 -37.64 5.52 -6.05
C ALA A 731 -36.75 6.48 -5.23
N ALA A 732 -37.14 7.75 -5.10
CA ALA A 732 -36.40 8.74 -4.32
C ALA A 732 -36.34 8.38 -2.83
N ASP A 733 -37.38 7.80 -2.27
CA ASP A 733 -37.44 7.38 -0.86
C ASP A 733 -36.53 6.14 -0.64
N VAL A 734 -36.56 5.18 -1.54
CA VAL A 734 -35.64 4.01 -1.51
C VAL A 734 -34.18 4.48 -1.59
N TRP A 735 -33.84 5.36 -2.53
CA TRP A 735 -32.48 5.93 -2.64
C TRP A 735 -32.06 6.72 -1.41
N ALA A 736 -33.00 7.43 -0.76
CA ALA A 736 -32.72 8.14 0.50
C ALA A 736 -32.33 7.16 1.62
N GLY A 737 -33.05 6.04 1.75
CA GLY A 737 -32.76 4.99 2.72
C GLY A 737 -31.39 4.33 2.51
N MET A 738 -30.90 4.28 1.26
CA MET A 738 -29.58 3.74 0.90
C MET A 738 -28.45 4.79 1.01
N GLY A 739 -28.76 6.06 1.28
CA GLY A 739 -27.78 7.15 1.28
C GLY A 739 -27.26 7.54 -0.11
N ALA A 740 -27.93 7.08 -1.19
CA ALA A 740 -27.56 7.34 -2.57
C ALA A 740 -28.09 8.71 -3.05
N SER A 741 -27.42 9.77 -2.59
CA SER A 741 -27.91 11.16 -2.75
C SER A 741 -28.02 11.58 -4.22
N PHE A 742 -27.09 11.13 -5.08
CA PHE A 742 -27.10 11.49 -6.51
C PHE A 742 -28.30 10.87 -7.24
N GLU A 743 -28.51 9.56 -7.07
CA GLU A 743 -29.60 8.80 -7.65
C GLU A 743 -30.96 9.30 -7.12
N ARG A 744 -31.02 9.67 -5.82
CA ARG A 744 -32.20 10.37 -5.25
C ARG A 744 -32.50 11.67 -5.99
N GLY A 745 -31.47 12.48 -6.25
CA GLY A 745 -31.62 13.71 -7.02
C GLY A 745 -32.14 13.47 -8.43
N LEU A 746 -31.66 12.44 -9.13
CA LEU A 746 -32.15 12.06 -10.46
C LEU A 746 -33.62 11.61 -10.42
N ALA A 747 -34.05 10.86 -9.41
CA ALA A 747 -35.44 10.49 -9.23
C ALA A 747 -36.34 11.71 -8.98
N LEU A 748 -35.99 12.58 -8.05
CA LEU A 748 -36.74 13.80 -7.70
C LEU A 748 -36.82 14.78 -8.89
N MET A 749 -35.84 14.80 -9.78
CA MET A 749 -35.85 15.65 -10.97
C MET A 749 -37.00 15.32 -11.93
N GLN A 750 -37.49 14.07 -11.93
CA GLN A 750 -38.61 13.62 -12.75
C GLN A 750 -39.99 14.03 -12.18
N GLY A 751 -40.00 14.52 -10.93
CA GLY A 751 -41.19 14.89 -10.21
C GLY A 751 -41.71 16.31 -10.47
N ASP A 752 -42.58 16.76 -9.57
CA ASP A 752 -43.18 18.09 -9.57
C ASP A 752 -42.19 19.23 -9.21
N GLU A 753 -42.63 20.49 -9.23
CA GLU A 753 -41.78 21.63 -8.91
C GLU A 753 -41.08 21.52 -7.53
N PRO A 754 -41.74 21.16 -6.40
CA PRO A 754 -41.11 20.94 -5.12
C PRO A 754 -40.01 19.85 -5.18
N ALA A 755 -40.25 18.73 -5.88
CA ALA A 755 -39.29 17.66 -6.06
C ALA A 755 -38.06 18.12 -6.86
N GLN A 756 -38.29 18.87 -7.97
CA GLN A 756 -37.20 19.43 -8.80
C GLN A 756 -36.35 20.44 -8.01
N ARG A 757 -36.94 21.25 -7.13
CA ARG A 757 -36.18 22.14 -6.24
C ARG A 757 -35.32 21.36 -5.23
N SER A 758 -35.88 20.30 -4.64
CA SER A 758 -35.14 19.40 -3.75
C SER A 758 -33.97 18.68 -4.48
N ALA A 759 -34.20 18.26 -5.74
CA ALA A 759 -33.15 17.69 -6.58
C ALA A 759 -32.00 18.69 -6.81
N LEU A 760 -32.35 19.95 -7.13
CA LEU A 760 -31.36 21.00 -7.33
C LEU A 760 -30.51 21.25 -6.08
N GLU A 761 -31.13 21.31 -4.89
CA GLU A 761 -30.41 21.47 -3.60
C GLU A 761 -29.46 20.31 -3.33
N ILE A 762 -29.86 19.06 -3.64
CA ILE A 762 -29.00 17.88 -3.50
C ILE A 762 -27.78 18.00 -4.42
N PHE A 763 -27.99 18.33 -5.71
CA PHE A 763 -26.87 18.44 -6.67
C PHE A 763 -25.93 19.61 -6.35
N GLU A 764 -26.45 20.72 -5.81
CA GLU A 764 -25.62 21.82 -5.33
C GLU A 764 -24.76 21.44 -4.13
N ARG A 765 -25.34 20.71 -3.16
CA ARG A 765 -24.63 20.21 -1.98
C ARG A 765 -23.53 19.20 -2.35
N LEU A 766 -23.78 18.34 -3.33
CA LEU A 766 -22.80 17.39 -3.86
C LEU A 766 -21.71 18.07 -4.73
N GLY A 767 -21.86 19.34 -5.07
CA GLY A 767 -20.97 20.01 -6.01
C GLY A 767 -21.17 19.56 -7.48
N ALA A 768 -22.30 18.89 -7.81
CA ALA A 768 -22.63 18.40 -9.14
C ALA A 768 -22.96 19.53 -10.12
N GLY A 769 -22.00 20.37 -10.43
CA GLY A 769 -22.18 21.63 -11.11
C GLY A 769 -22.80 21.53 -12.49
N ALA A 770 -22.37 20.55 -13.31
CA ALA A 770 -22.94 20.33 -14.64
C ALA A 770 -24.38 19.83 -14.55
N VAL A 771 -24.65 18.89 -13.63
CA VAL A 771 -25.98 18.34 -13.40
C VAL A 771 -26.96 19.41 -12.88
N ALA A 772 -26.53 20.22 -11.88
CA ALA A 772 -27.34 21.33 -11.37
C ALA A 772 -27.67 22.37 -12.45
N HIS A 773 -26.77 22.60 -13.40
CA HIS A 773 -27.02 23.45 -14.57
C HIS A 773 -28.12 22.86 -15.46
N LYS A 774 -28.03 21.60 -15.78
CA LYS A 774 -29.01 20.86 -16.59
C LYS A 774 -30.40 20.86 -15.93
N VAL A 775 -30.46 20.60 -14.63
CA VAL A 775 -31.73 20.65 -13.85
C VAL A 775 -32.37 22.02 -13.92
N ARG A 776 -31.62 23.10 -13.83
CA ARG A 776 -32.14 24.47 -14.01
C ARG A 776 -32.68 24.71 -15.41
N GLU A 777 -32.09 24.13 -16.45
CA GLU A 777 -32.63 24.20 -17.83
C GLU A 777 -33.96 23.47 -17.92
N ILE A 778 -34.06 22.27 -17.35
CA ILE A 778 -35.29 21.48 -17.32
C ILE A 778 -36.40 22.25 -16.57
N MET A 779 -36.12 22.78 -15.38
CA MET A 779 -37.06 23.57 -14.60
C MET A 779 -37.59 24.79 -15.35
N ARG A 780 -36.67 25.53 -16.06
CA ARG A 780 -37.10 26.66 -16.92
C ARG A 780 -37.99 26.21 -18.05
N ARG A 781 -37.70 25.11 -18.70
CA ARG A 781 -38.49 24.53 -19.79
C ARG A 781 -39.87 24.11 -19.30
N ASN A 782 -39.97 23.64 -18.03
CA ASN A 782 -41.22 23.30 -17.36
C ASN A 782 -41.98 24.53 -16.79
N GLY A 783 -41.50 25.75 -17.05
CA GLY A 783 -42.15 26.99 -16.61
C GLY A 783 -41.92 27.37 -15.14
N VAL A 784 -41.01 26.75 -14.45
CA VAL A 784 -40.67 27.05 -13.05
C VAL A 784 -40.02 28.44 -12.97
N ASN A 785 -40.55 29.32 -12.13
CA ASN A 785 -40.04 30.64 -11.88
C ASN A 785 -39.19 30.71 -10.61
N ASN A 786 -38.40 31.79 -10.43
CA ASN A 786 -37.57 32.01 -9.24
C ASN A 786 -36.62 30.88 -8.89
N ILE A 787 -35.97 30.28 -9.91
CA ILE A 787 -34.95 29.25 -9.73
C ILE A 787 -33.70 29.91 -9.14
N ALA A 788 -33.17 29.35 -8.05
CA ALA A 788 -31.93 29.81 -7.42
C ALA A 788 -30.79 29.84 -8.44
N ARG A 789 -30.11 30.99 -8.54
CA ARG A 789 -28.93 31.12 -9.42
C ARG A 789 -27.77 30.38 -8.75
N GLY A 790 -27.24 29.36 -9.41
CA GLY A 790 -26.05 28.67 -8.93
C GLY A 790 -24.82 29.58 -8.86
N PRO A 791 -23.78 29.17 -8.18
CA PRO A 791 -22.52 29.91 -8.11
C PRO A 791 -21.98 30.18 -9.51
N ARG A 792 -21.44 31.38 -9.74
CA ARG A 792 -20.81 31.76 -11.02
C ARG A 792 -19.61 30.85 -11.30
N GLN A 793 -19.26 30.68 -12.57
CA GLN A 793 -18.14 29.86 -13.02
C GLN A 793 -16.81 30.24 -12.31
N THR A 794 -16.57 31.54 -12.10
CA THR A 794 -15.43 32.08 -11.37
C THR A 794 -15.43 31.71 -9.87
N THR A 795 -16.59 31.49 -9.27
CA THR A 795 -16.73 31.04 -7.87
C THR A 795 -16.47 29.56 -7.73
N ARG A 796 -16.74 28.76 -8.76
CA ARG A 796 -16.44 27.31 -8.81
C ARG A 796 -14.96 27.01 -9.07
N ALA A 797 -14.24 27.96 -9.67
CA ALA A 797 -12.84 27.78 -10.06
C ALA A 797 -11.86 27.79 -8.86
N ASN A 798 -12.32 28.10 -7.65
CA ASN A 798 -11.47 28.05 -6.46
C ASN A 798 -12.00 27.04 -5.43
N SER A 799 -11.07 26.37 -4.77
CA SER A 799 -11.32 25.27 -3.81
C SER A 799 -12.20 25.67 -2.62
N ALA A 800 -12.20 26.95 -2.22
CA ALA A 800 -12.99 27.47 -1.11
C ALA A 800 -14.35 28.04 -1.53
N GLY A 801 -14.72 27.99 -2.81
CA GLY A 801 -15.99 28.55 -3.31
C GLY A 801 -16.17 30.04 -3.06
N LEU A 802 -15.08 30.82 -3.00
CA LEU A 802 -15.11 32.26 -2.82
C LEU A 802 -15.58 32.94 -4.11
N THR A 803 -16.53 33.91 -3.98
CA THR A 803 -16.89 34.76 -5.12
C THR A 803 -15.70 35.66 -5.51
N GLN A 804 -15.69 36.17 -6.76
CA GLN A 804 -14.63 37.07 -7.19
C GLN A 804 -14.43 38.23 -6.21
N ARG A 805 -15.57 38.78 -5.68
CA ARG A 805 -15.52 39.85 -4.72
C ARG A 805 -14.97 39.45 -3.36
N GLN A 806 -15.24 38.23 -2.91
CA GLN A 806 -14.65 37.64 -1.69
C GLN A 806 -13.16 37.38 -1.88
N MET A 807 -12.74 36.95 -3.06
CA MET A 807 -11.33 36.78 -3.40
C MET A 807 -10.58 38.12 -3.38
N GLU A 808 -11.15 39.18 -3.96
CA GLU A 808 -10.55 40.52 -3.90
C GLU A 808 -10.43 41.01 -2.44
N VAL A 809 -11.45 40.77 -1.62
CA VAL A 809 -11.42 41.10 -0.19
C VAL A 809 -10.32 40.27 0.53
N LEU A 810 -10.19 38.98 0.26
CA LEU A 810 -9.17 38.10 0.83
C LEU A 810 -7.75 38.56 0.50
N GLN A 811 -7.48 38.92 -0.75
CA GLN A 811 -6.21 39.48 -1.19
C GLN A 811 -5.85 40.80 -0.49
N LEU A 812 -6.86 41.63 -0.20
CA LEU A 812 -6.66 42.88 0.54
C LEU A 812 -6.49 42.65 2.04
N ILE A 813 -7.11 41.60 2.61
CA ILE A 813 -6.85 41.14 3.98
C ILE A 813 -5.41 40.65 4.11
N GLU A 814 -4.93 39.90 3.14
CA GLU A 814 -3.51 39.42 3.11
C GLU A 814 -2.54 40.60 3.14
N ARG A 815 -2.85 41.68 2.43
CA ARG A 815 -2.06 42.93 2.46
C ARG A 815 -2.19 43.73 3.77
N GLY A 816 -2.93 43.20 4.76
CA GLY A 816 -3.09 43.83 6.06
C GLY A 816 -4.05 45.02 6.13
N LEU A 817 -4.92 45.22 5.14
CA LEU A 817 -5.82 46.38 5.10
C LEU A 817 -6.99 46.21 6.09
N SER A 818 -7.35 47.32 6.77
CA SER A 818 -8.57 47.41 7.58
C SER A 818 -9.84 47.46 6.72
N ASN A 819 -11.02 47.09 7.31
CA ASN A 819 -12.29 47.14 6.58
C ASN A 819 -12.58 48.51 5.97
N LYS A 820 -12.19 49.59 6.61
CA LYS A 820 -12.33 50.95 6.12
C LYS A 820 -11.50 51.15 4.82
N ARG A 821 -10.23 50.72 4.82
CA ARG A 821 -9.36 50.82 3.65
C ARG A 821 -9.76 49.87 2.51
N ILE A 822 -10.25 48.68 2.84
CA ILE A 822 -10.82 47.75 1.85
C ILE A 822 -12.07 48.37 1.21
N ALA A 823 -12.93 49.00 2.00
CA ALA A 823 -14.13 49.69 1.52
C ALA A 823 -13.80 50.85 0.55
N GLU A 824 -12.77 51.65 0.90
CA GLU A 824 -12.24 52.71 0.06
C GLU A 824 -11.65 52.16 -1.27
N HIS A 825 -10.87 51.10 -1.16
CA HIS A 825 -10.18 50.46 -2.33
C HIS A 825 -11.17 49.81 -3.31
N LEU A 826 -12.26 49.25 -2.78
CA LEU A 826 -13.25 48.49 -3.56
C LEU A 826 -14.48 49.34 -3.91
N ALA A 827 -14.51 50.63 -3.50
CA ALA A 827 -15.63 51.57 -3.69
C ALA A 827 -16.99 50.99 -3.17
N ILE A 828 -16.99 50.38 -1.96
CA ILE A 828 -18.20 49.83 -1.30
C ILE A 828 -18.30 50.33 0.13
N SER A 829 -19.44 50.06 0.81
CA SER A 829 -19.59 50.44 2.20
C SER A 829 -18.76 49.55 3.16
N PRO A 830 -18.26 50.10 4.30
CA PRO A 830 -17.58 49.27 5.31
C PRO A 830 -18.44 48.12 5.81
N LYS A 831 -19.76 48.27 5.91
CA LYS A 831 -20.70 47.21 6.29
C LYS A 831 -20.77 46.10 5.25
N THR A 832 -20.63 46.42 3.96
CA THR A 832 -20.57 45.43 2.87
C THR A 832 -19.24 44.64 2.95
N VAL A 833 -18.16 45.31 3.33
CA VAL A 833 -16.86 44.61 3.55
C VAL A 833 -16.97 43.66 4.75
N ASP A 834 -17.62 44.04 5.86
CA ASP A 834 -17.84 43.16 7.01
C ASP A 834 -18.61 41.90 6.63
N HIS A 835 -19.62 42.00 5.76
CA HIS A 835 -20.34 40.85 5.25
C HIS A 835 -19.44 39.94 4.39
N HIS A 836 -18.59 40.54 3.53
CA HIS A 836 -17.64 39.75 2.72
C HIS A 836 -16.57 39.08 3.58
N VAL A 837 -16.03 39.77 4.59
CA VAL A 837 -15.06 39.24 5.54
C VAL A 837 -15.65 38.06 6.32
N SER A 838 -16.86 38.21 6.87
CA SER A 838 -17.55 37.14 7.59
C SER A 838 -17.82 35.94 6.68
N ALA A 839 -18.17 36.15 5.44
CA ALA A 839 -18.38 35.07 4.46
C ALA A 839 -17.06 34.40 4.05
N VAL A 840 -15.95 35.11 3.96
CA VAL A 840 -14.62 34.57 3.72
C VAL A 840 -14.16 33.70 4.89
N LEU A 841 -14.31 34.22 6.11
CA LEU A 841 -13.96 33.45 7.32
C LEU A 841 -14.77 32.16 7.43
N GLY A 842 -16.08 32.21 7.21
CA GLY A 842 -16.94 31.03 7.27
C GLY A 842 -16.65 30.00 6.16
N LYS A 843 -16.22 30.43 4.96
CA LYS A 843 -15.88 29.53 3.84
C LYS A 843 -14.50 28.89 3.95
N LEU A 844 -13.58 29.53 4.67
CA LEU A 844 -12.24 29.02 4.95
C LEU A 844 -12.15 28.34 6.32
N ASP A 845 -13.29 28.20 7.03
CA ASP A 845 -13.39 27.65 8.39
C ASP A 845 -12.40 28.30 9.36
N ALA A 846 -12.26 29.62 9.27
CA ALA A 846 -11.29 30.41 10.01
C ALA A 846 -12.01 31.32 11.03
N ILE A 847 -11.47 31.43 12.24
CA ILE A 847 -12.01 32.29 13.29
C ILE A 847 -11.37 33.68 13.29
N SER A 848 -10.28 33.85 12.55
CA SER A 848 -9.56 35.14 12.44
C SER A 848 -9.07 35.40 11.02
N ARG A 849 -8.79 36.70 10.74
CA ARG A 849 -8.21 37.09 9.44
C ARG A 849 -6.84 36.45 9.16
N GLY A 850 -6.02 36.29 10.20
CA GLY A 850 -4.72 35.62 10.11
C GLY A 850 -4.87 34.16 9.72
N GLU A 851 -5.80 33.44 10.34
CA GLU A 851 -6.13 32.06 9.99
C GLU A 851 -6.70 31.94 8.58
N ALA A 852 -7.57 32.86 8.15
CA ALA A 852 -8.11 32.85 6.80
C ALA A 852 -7.02 33.05 5.74
N THR A 853 -6.02 33.90 5.99
CA THR A 853 -4.90 34.08 5.08
C THR A 853 -3.93 32.88 5.09
N ALA A 854 -3.72 32.24 6.24
CA ALA A 854 -2.96 31.00 6.33
C ALA A 854 -3.65 29.85 5.55
N ALA A 855 -4.93 29.61 5.83
CA ALA A 855 -5.73 28.61 5.13
C ALA A 855 -5.80 28.83 3.61
N ALA A 856 -5.85 30.09 3.19
CA ALA A 856 -5.87 30.47 1.76
C ALA A 856 -4.53 30.19 1.06
N ARG A 857 -3.40 30.40 1.75
CA ARG A 857 -2.06 30.04 1.22
C ARG A 857 -1.86 28.54 1.15
N ASP A 858 -2.24 27.81 2.19
CA ASP A 858 -2.17 26.35 2.23
C ASP A 858 -3.02 25.70 1.12
N SER A 859 -4.13 26.37 0.76
CA SER A 859 -5.05 25.95 -0.32
C SER A 859 -4.64 26.48 -1.71
N GLY A 860 -3.55 27.24 -1.83
CA GLY A 860 -3.08 27.81 -3.11
C GLY A 860 -4.02 28.86 -3.72
N LEU A 861 -4.84 29.53 -2.90
CA LEU A 861 -5.79 30.56 -3.34
C LEU A 861 -5.17 31.96 -3.47
N ILE A 862 -4.14 32.22 -2.69
CA ILE A 862 -3.36 33.46 -2.66
C ILE A 862 -1.88 33.18 -2.45
#